data_3dde9de5d99723803f5682945a1c16d4
#
_entry.id   3dde9de5d99723803f5682945a1c16d4
#
_cell.length_a   1.000
_cell.length_b   1.000
_cell.length_c   1.000
_cell.angle_alpha   90.00
_cell.angle_beta   90.00
_cell.angle_gamma   90.00
#
_symmetry.space_group_name_H-M   'P 1'
#
loop_
_entity.id
_entity.type
_entity.pdbx_description
1 polymer ?
#
loop_
_entity_poly.entity_id
_entity_poly.type
_entity_poly.pdbx_seq_one_letter_code
_entity_poly.pdbx_strand_id
1 'polypeptide(L)'
;MNDSNYSPSLVSALKIARGMALQDKHNTFGVSHLVMAMFAENTGLKEILSSMQKDVGYIMEWFDTHREMYRSSGTSTEEVEPDEEVSKVLDESERSKIKLGADSIDSICVFTAILREGVVYSHQQIEMLDVSEDDILSHYNALTPLHSYQGEEMQITASVPYADNLKKQETINAGGFVVGREKEVRTILECLERSENKGILIVGESGIGKSSIINAFVKDICENEDEMLKQISIVGLNTAKLLASTSSETEIAQKVVNLMHKLNQLEQAVLVIDDLQVLLENSVSGKASTLINILSAQISEGAANLVLTLTNDSYRKNIEKHPIEGRLDIIKIEELDTATLESAIQLHKKRIENYYELRISDACIKDSIALSKRYFKERSLPYAAIDLLDRTAAAVRLCNKNARASVSDLEADFEEIKSLDEKISEGPLYLLYRSVFSKISVVLTTKLSDNYVWDKEDDIAIKAGRLSGIIKELKALSDQSIEEIRSSEIEAIVAECTNIPIGKIQAREKDRLLSIESKLQERVKGQNRAITTLSDAIIESRSGLSDPKKPIGSFFFLGPTGTGKTELTKSLAELLFDDESAMIRFDMSEFKEEHSAALLYGAPQGYVGYEEGGLLVTQIRQKPYSVVLFDEIEKAHSSVYDVFLQMMDEGKIHDKLGREGDFSNSIIIFTSNIGSQWIVEQIQSGHTPDSGKLIEVMAQYFRPEFLGRLTEVVPFAPIDENVAKQIFNLHFGRLQEQLMKQKNIQLNLSDEALQHLANKGYSPKYGARPIAGVIRTYIKKSVSRLIVSEQIKSGDNIVINYRNGELIWEQC
;
A
#
# COMPACT_ATOMS: atom_id res chain seq x y z
N MET A 1 8.42 -16.40 45.55
CA MET A 1 9.36 -16.72 44.47
C MET A 1 8.61 -16.76 43.16
N ASN A 2 9.06 -16.04 42.13
CA ASN A 2 8.43 -16.12 40.80
C ASN A 2 8.86 -17.43 40.14
N ASP A 3 7.98 -18.42 40.11
CA ASP A 3 8.22 -19.77 39.55
C ASP A 3 8.48 -19.80 38.02
N SER A 4 8.37 -18.68 37.35
CA SER A 4 8.48 -18.59 35.88
C SER A 4 9.92 -18.65 35.32
N ASN A 5 10.94 -18.54 36.16
CA ASN A 5 12.36 -18.49 35.76
C ASN A 5 13.10 -19.82 35.98
N TYR A 6 12.50 -20.80 36.66
CA TYR A 6 13.10 -22.07 37.00
C TYR A 6 12.64 -23.20 36.09
N SER A 7 13.53 -24.16 35.83
CA SER A 7 13.16 -25.37 35.10
C SER A 7 12.18 -26.22 35.91
N PRO A 8 11.27 -26.99 35.27
CA PRO A 8 10.34 -27.87 35.99
C PRO A 8 11.03 -28.88 36.88
N SER A 9 12.22 -29.40 36.49
CA SER A 9 13.03 -30.32 37.26
C SER A 9 13.62 -29.66 38.52
N LEU A 10 14.05 -28.40 38.41
CA LEU A 10 14.54 -27.66 39.58
C LEU A 10 13.42 -27.35 40.59
N VAL A 11 12.22 -26.99 40.10
CA VAL A 11 11.05 -26.79 40.97
C VAL A 11 10.69 -28.07 41.71
N SER A 12 10.81 -29.24 41.05
CA SER A 12 10.62 -30.53 41.67
C SER A 12 11.71 -30.81 42.73
N ALA A 13 12.98 -30.56 42.41
CA ALA A 13 14.09 -30.73 43.35
C ALA A 13 13.96 -29.85 44.62
N LEU A 14 13.50 -28.59 44.48
CA LEU A 14 13.22 -27.71 45.62
C LEU A 14 12.13 -28.27 46.54
N LYS A 15 11.10 -28.89 45.99
CA LYS A 15 10.06 -29.59 46.80
C LYS A 15 10.60 -30.80 47.51
N ILE A 16 11.45 -31.61 46.85
CA ILE A 16 12.11 -32.78 47.43
C ILE A 16 13.06 -32.35 48.55
N ALA A 17 13.87 -31.30 48.33
CA ALA A 17 14.77 -30.75 49.36
C ALA A 17 14.03 -30.34 50.63
N ARG A 18 12.87 -29.68 50.46
CA ARG A 18 11.97 -29.36 51.59
C ARG A 18 11.46 -30.62 52.30
N GLY A 19 11.08 -31.64 51.52
CA GLY A 19 10.64 -32.93 52.06
C GLY A 19 11.74 -33.66 52.84
N MET A 20 12.97 -33.66 52.34
CA MET A 20 14.17 -34.23 53.05
C MET A 20 14.41 -33.53 54.36
N ALA A 21 14.43 -32.21 54.43
CA ALA A 21 14.64 -31.46 55.67
C ALA A 21 13.54 -31.71 56.71
N LEU A 22 12.29 -31.88 56.26
CA LEU A 22 11.19 -32.31 57.18
C LEU A 22 11.41 -33.69 57.71
N GLN A 23 11.87 -34.63 56.93
CA GLN A 23 12.16 -36.01 57.33
C GLN A 23 13.32 -36.06 58.31
N ASP A 24 14.34 -35.25 58.10
CA ASP A 24 15.52 -35.13 58.99
C ASP A 24 15.26 -34.22 60.22
N LYS A 25 14.04 -33.68 60.32
CA LYS A 25 13.59 -32.78 61.39
C LYS A 25 14.45 -31.50 61.49
N HIS A 26 14.87 -30.94 60.39
CA HIS A 26 15.60 -29.68 60.33
C HIS A 26 14.61 -28.50 60.24
N ASN A 27 14.99 -27.33 60.77
CA ASN A 27 14.16 -26.13 60.79
C ASN A 27 14.11 -25.43 59.46
N THR A 28 15.15 -25.56 58.63
CA THR A 28 15.31 -24.99 57.31
C THR A 28 15.92 -26.03 56.37
N PHE A 29 15.70 -25.91 55.09
CA PHE A 29 16.48 -26.70 54.15
C PHE A 29 17.63 -25.86 53.62
N GLY A 30 18.84 -26.40 53.64
CA GLY A 30 20.04 -25.74 53.15
C GLY A 30 20.51 -26.30 51.81
N VAL A 31 21.69 -25.81 51.38
CA VAL A 31 22.28 -26.14 50.08
C VAL A 31 22.55 -27.65 49.94
N SER A 32 22.96 -28.34 51.00
CA SER A 32 23.17 -29.80 50.95
C SER A 32 21.89 -30.58 50.68
N HIS A 33 20.75 -30.17 51.25
CA HIS A 33 19.46 -30.77 50.95
C HIS A 33 19.08 -30.56 49.49
N LEU A 34 19.33 -29.34 48.93
CA LEU A 34 19.05 -29.01 47.53
C LEU A 34 19.88 -29.83 46.55
N VAL A 35 21.20 -29.98 46.82
CA VAL A 35 22.09 -30.79 46.00
C VAL A 35 21.68 -32.26 46.02
N MET A 36 21.39 -32.81 47.21
CA MET A 36 20.93 -34.19 47.33
C MET A 36 19.59 -34.40 46.59
N ALA A 37 18.69 -33.44 46.66
CA ALA A 37 17.44 -33.47 45.89
C ALA A 37 17.67 -33.41 44.37
N MET A 38 18.65 -32.63 43.90
CA MET A 38 19.01 -32.59 42.48
C MET A 38 19.63 -33.90 41.99
N PHE A 39 20.32 -34.65 42.85
CA PHE A 39 20.81 -36.01 42.54
C PHE A 39 19.70 -37.08 42.59
N ALA A 40 18.68 -36.90 43.42
CA ALA A 40 17.53 -37.79 43.51
C ALA A 40 16.55 -37.67 42.36
N GLU A 41 16.40 -36.46 41.82
CA GLU A 41 15.59 -36.17 40.63
C GLU A 41 16.44 -36.38 39.37
N ASN A 42 15.82 -36.77 38.27
CA ASN A 42 16.53 -36.88 36.99
C ASN A 42 16.77 -35.48 36.38
N THR A 43 17.68 -34.73 36.94
CA THR A 43 17.96 -33.32 36.59
C THR A 43 19.11 -33.14 35.59
N GLY A 44 19.75 -34.22 35.14
CA GLY A 44 20.90 -34.21 34.25
C GLY A 44 22.25 -33.90 34.92
N LEU A 45 22.27 -33.53 36.24
CA LEU A 45 23.48 -33.20 36.98
C LEU A 45 24.41 -34.41 37.11
N LYS A 46 23.88 -35.58 37.39
CA LYS A 46 24.62 -36.83 37.54
C LYS A 46 25.30 -37.26 36.24
N GLU A 47 24.60 -37.11 35.12
CA GLU A 47 25.09 -37.42 33.76
C GLU A 47 26.28 -36.51 33.37
N ILE A 48 26.18 -35.22 33.68
CA ILE A 48 27.23 -34.25 33.37
C ILE A 48 28.48 -34.55 34.22
N LEU A 49 28.36 -34.70 35.53
CA LEU A 49 29.49 -35.00 36.39
C LEU A 49 30.17 -36.35 36.01
N SER A 50 29.37 -37.33 35.61
CA SER A 50 29.89 -38.62 35.11
C SER A 50 30.64 -38.46 33.78
N SER A 51 30.16 -37.62 32.89
CA SER A 51 30.83 -37.33 31.60
C SER A 51 32.15 -36.58 31.79
N MET A 52 32.29 -35.83 32.88
CA MET A 52 33.52 -35.16 33.29
C MET A 52 34.50 -36.11 34.05
N GLN A 53 34.17 -37.39 34.14
CA GLN A 53 34.92 -38.39 34.85
C GLN A 53 35.14 -38.06 36.36
N LYS A 54 34.21 -37.31 36.98
CA LYS A 54 34.22 -36.99 38.40
C LYS A 54 33.52 -38.09 39.20
N ASP A 55 34.01 -38.31 40.42
CA ASP A 55 33.41 -39.29 41.31
C ASP A 55 32.12 -38.77 41.94
N VAL A 56 30.98 -39.07 41.26
CA VAL A 56 29.65 -38.67 41.70
C VAL A 56 29.30 -39.26 43.08
N GLY A 57 29.80 -40.47 43.39
CA GLY A 57 29.57 -41.09 44.67
C GLY A 57 30.22 -40.32 45.83
N TYR A 58 31.46 -39.91 45.64
CA TYR A 58 32.19 -39.08 46.62
C TYR A 58 31.50 -37.70 46.82
N ILE A 59 31.09 -37.05 45.72
CA ILE A 59 30.40 -35.75 45.78
C ILE A 59 29.07 -35.87 46.54
N MET A 60 28.30 -36.94 46.29
CA MET A 60 27.08 -37.19 47.02
C MET A 60 27.32 -37.43 48.50
N GLU A 61 28.32 -38.26 48.87
CA GLU A 61 28.67 -38.54 50.25
C GLU A 61 29.14 -37.27 50.98
N TRP A 62 29.90 -36.44 50.34
CA TRP A 62 30.33 -35.14 50.85
C TRP A 62 29.12 -34.23 51.19
N PHE A 63 28.13 -34.08 50.30
CA PHE A 63 26.96 -33.28 50.59
C PHE A 63 26.03 -33.93 51.59
N ASP A 64 25.96 -35.28 51.66
CA ASP A 64 25.16 -36.00 52.65
C ASP A 64 25.75 -35.82 54.08
N THR A 65 27.07 -35.91 54.23
CA THR A 65 27.74 -35.58 55.47
C THR A 65 27.46 -34.14 55.93
N HIS A 66 27.50 -33.18 55.07
CA HIS A 66 27.17 -31.78 55.39
C HIS A 66 25.66 -31.57 55.65
N ARG A 67 24.78 -32.38 55.11
CA ARG A 67 23.36 -32.40 55.44
C ARG A 67 23.13 -32.84 56.92
N GLU A 68 23.81 -33.82 57.37
CA GLU A 68 23.72 -34.29 58.78
C GLU A 68 24.15 -33.25 59.81
N MET A 69 24.99 -32.27 59.46
CA MET A 69 25.43 -31.19 60.32
C MET A 69 24.44 -30.09 60.61
N TYR A 70 23.25 -30.08 59.84
CA TYR A 70 22.22 -29.09 60.13
C TYR A 70 21.53 -29.34 61.49
N ARG A 71 21.11 -28.24 62.13
CA ARG A 71 20.51 -28.31 63.47
C ARG A 71 19.12 -28.95 63.43
N SER A 72 18.95 -30.01 64.21
CA SER A 72 17.64 -30.65 64.35
C SER A 72 16.75 -29.83 65.31
N SER A 73 15.46 -29.64 64.89
CA SER A 73 14.46 -29.01 65.73
C SER A 73 13.84 -30.05 66.70
N GLY A 74 13.70 -29.68 67.93
CA GLY A 74 13.00 -30.51 68.93
C GLY A 74 11.50 -30.56 68.79
N THR A 75 10.89 -29.79 67.82
CA THR A 75 9.44 -29.69 67.52
C THR A 75 9.21 -29.79 66.08
N SER A 76 8.23 -30.58 65.66
CA SER A 76 7.79 -30.67 64.25
C SER A 76 7.17 -29.37 63.82
N THR A 77 7.87 -28.61 62.96
CA THR A 77 7.34 -27.46 62.23
C THR A 77 6.62 -27.96 60.99
N GLU A 78 5.41 -27.48 60.75
CA GLU A 78 4.62 -27.85 59.55
C GLU A 78 5.14 -27.25 58.24
N GLU A 79 5.96 -26.20 58.28
CA GLU A 79 6.58 -25.56 57.11
C GLU A 79 8.09 -25.35 57.32
N VAL A 80 8.89 -25.79 56.35
CA VAL A 80 10.33 -25.59 56.29
C VAL A 80 10.66 -24.64 55.17
N GLU A 81 11.33 -23.52 55.47
CA GLU A 81 11.75 -22.51 54.48
C GLU A 81 13.21 -22.70 54.07
N PRO A 82 13.63 -22.18 52.90
CA PRO A 82 15.05 -22.17 52.54
C PRO A 82 15.86 -21.31 53.51
N ASP A 83 17.09 -21.70 53.76
CA ASP A 83 18.04 -20.88 54.53
C ASP A 83 18.57 -19.70 53.66
N GLU A 84 19.34 -18.79 54.27
CA GLU A 84 19.94 -17.64 53.58
C GLU A 84 20.94 -18.07 52.51
N GLU A 85 21.59 -19.22 52.64
CA GLU A 85 22.57 -19.73 51.68
C GLU A 85 21.89 -20.24 50.42
N VAL A 86 20.76 -20.94 50.53
CA VAL A 86 19.95 -21.35 49.38
C VAL A 86 19.45 -20.12 48.59
N SER A 87 19.02 -19.10 49.32
CA SER A 87 18.57 -17.86 48.66
C SER A 87 19.72 -17.19 47.89
N LYS A 88 20.92 -17.10 48.45
CA LYS A 88 22.12 -16.57 47.77
C LYS A 88 22.49 -17.41 46.54
N VAL A 89 22.43 -18.73 46.65
CA VAL A 89 22.73 -19.64 45.53
C VAL A 89 21.74 -19.45 44.38
N LEU A 90 20.44 -19.34 44.68
CA LEU A 90 19.43 -19.11 43.67
C LEU A 90 19.60 -17.76 42.97
N ASP A 91 19.93 -16.70 43.71
CA ASP A 91 20.22 -15.38 43.13
C ASP A 91 21.47 -15.43 42.23
N GLU A 92 22.54 -16.13 42.65
CA GLU A 92 23.79 -16.27 41.91
C GLU A 92 23.64 -17.24 40.72
N SER A 93 22.66 -18.14 40.76
CA SER A 93 22.34 -19.05 39.65
C SER A 93 21.86 -18.31 38.41
N GLU A 94 21.33 -17.07 38.53
CA GLU A 94 21.02 -16.22 37.36
C GLU A 94 22.29 -15.87 36.59
N ARG A 95 23.43 -15.62 37.29
CA ARG A 95 24.71 -15.38 36.63
C ARG A 95 25.27 -16.65 36.00
N SER A 96 25.13 -17.79 36.69
CA SER A 96 25.54 -19.08 36.13
C SER A 96 24.70 -19.48 34.92
N LYS A 97 23.41 -19.22 34.94
CA LYS A 97 22.52 -19.35 33.75
C LYS A 97 23.06 -18.58 32.55
N ILE A 98 23.46 -17.32 32.76
CA ILE A 98 24.02 -16.47 31.70
C ILE A 98 25.33 -17.09 31.16
N LYS A 99 26.24 -17.54 32.04
CA LYS A 99 27.52 -18.14 31.65
C LYS A 99 27.37 -19.47 30.91
N LEU A 100 26.35 -20.24 31.21
CA LEU A 100 26.03 -21.54 30.60
C LEU A 100 25.12 -21.42 29.36
N GLY A 101 24.55 -20.25 29.10
CA GLY A 101 23.61 -20.05 27.98
C GLY A 101 22.29 -20.81 28.12
N ALA A 102 21.84 -21.11 29.36
CA ALA A 102 20.61 -21.87 29.57
C ALA A 102 19.35 -21.01 29.45
N ASP A 103 18.24 -21.57 28.94
CA ASP A 103 16.97 -20.89 28.79
C ASP A 103 16.25 -20.60 30.13
N SER A 104 16.44 -21.46 31.12
CA SER A 104 15.88 -21.34 32.45
C SER A 104 16.93 -21.75 33.47
N ILE A 105 16.79 -21.34 34.76
CA ILE A 105 17.66 -21.78 35.83
C ILE A 105 17.37 -23.26 36.08
N ASP A 106 18.33 -24.11 35.75
CA ASP A 106 18.30 -25.55 35.98
C ASP A 106 19.26 -26.00 37.10
N SER A 107 19.31 -27.27 37.34
CA SER A 107 20.19 -27.86 38.38
C SER A 107 21.65 -27.64 38.10
N ILE A 108 22.07 -27.49 36.85
CA ILE A 108 23.45 -27.24 36.48
C ILE A 108 23.83 -25.82 36.83
N CYS A 109 22.95 -24.85 36.52
CA CYS A 109 23.12 -23.44 36.90
C CYS A 109 23.27 -23.29 38.42
N VAL A 110 22.43 -24.00 39.19
CA VAL A 110 22.45 -24.00 40.66
C VAL A 110 23.75 -24.62 41.16
N PHE A 111 24.16 -25.77 40.63
CA PHE A 111 25.38 -26.46 41.07
C PHE A 111 26.63 -25.63 40.72
N THR A 112 26.67 -25.00 39.55
CA THR A 112 27.76 -24.08 39.15
C THR A 112 27.85 -22.88 40.11
N ALA A 113 26.70 -22.31 40.52
CA ALA A 113 26.68 -21.22 41.50
C ALA A 113 27.18 -21.66 42.90
N ILE A 114 26.92 -22.89 43.31
CA ILE A 114 27.41 -23.48 44.56
C ILE A 114 28.95 -23.62 44.59
N LEU A 115 29.54 -23.95 43.42
CA LEU A 115 31.00 -24.14 43.29
C LEU A 115 31.76 -22.80 43.21
N ARG A 116 31.07 -21.66 43.15
CA ARG A 116 31.72 -20.36 43.14
C ARG A 116 32.21 -20.01 44.52
N GLU A 117 33.50 -19.65 44.61
CA GLU A 117 34.16 -19.28 45.87
C GLU A 117 33.44 -18.10 46.56
N GLY A 118 33.13 -18.28 47.84
CA GLY A 118 32.52 -17.27 48.69
C GLY A 118 31.00 -17.13 48.58
N VAL A 119 30.28 -17.94 47.74
CA VAL A 119 28.83 -18.01 47.74
C VAL A 119 28.32 -18.81 48.91
N VAL A 120 28.78 -20.05 49.07
CA VAL A 120 28.44 -20.95 50.18
C VAL A 120 29.69 -21.51 50.81
N TYR A 121 30.62 -22.03 50.02
CA TYR A 121 31.81 -22.75 50.47
C TYR A 121 33.09 -21.95 50.23
N SER A 122 34.11 -22.15 51.08
CA SER A 122 35.43 -21.60 50.90
C SER A 122 36.21 -22.35 49.81
N HIS A 123 37.26 -21.74 49.29
CA HIS A 123 38.16 -22.34 48.31
C HIS A 123 38.62 -23.74 48.68
N GLN A 124 39.08 -23.96 49.96
CA GLN A 124 39.52 -25.24 50.46
C GLN A 124 38.42 -26.31 50.43
N GLN A 125 37.20 -25.96 50.74
CA GLN A 125 36.04 -26.89 50.70
C GLN A 125 35.64 -27.27 49.23
N ILE A 126 35.77 -26.33 48.30
CA ILE A 126 35.48 -26.59 46.86
C ILE A 126 36.61 -27.49 46.29
N GLU A 127 37.88 -27.25 46.64
CA GLU A 127 38.98 -28.15 46.23
C GLU A 127 38.80 -29.60 46.69
N MET A 128 38.16 -29.85 47.84
CA MET A 128 37.81 -31.21 48.28
C MET A 128 36.78 -31.89 47.40
N LEU A 129 35.93 -31.17 46.70
CA LEU A 129 34.93 -31.73 45.79
C LEU A 129 35.52 -32.23 44.45
N ASP A 130 36.79 -31.93 44.18
CA ASP A 130 37.47 -32.23 42.91
C ASP A 130 36.70 -31.78 41.68
N VAL A 131 35.88 -30.73 41.79
CA VAL A 131 35.12 -30.09 40.71
C VAL A 131 35.05 -28.59 40.98
N SER A 132 35.35 -27.77 39.97
CA SER A 132 35.32 -26.31 40.04
C SER A 132 34.26 -25.74 39.10
N GLU A 133 33.93 -24.45 39.29
CA GLU A 133 33.08 -23.68 38.35
C GLU A 133 33.67 -23.75 36.96
N ASP A 134 34.99 -23.56 36.78
CA ASP A 134 35.69 -23.56 35.48
C ASP A 134 35.68 -24.94 34.83
N ASP A 135 35.69 -26.04 35.57
CA ASP A 135 35.56 -27.40 35.05
C ASP A 135 34.20 -27.60 34.37
N ILE A 136 33.12 -27.18 35.02
CA ILE A 136 31.79 -27.30 34.45
C ILE A 136 31.66 -26.42 33.22
N LEU A 137 32.10 -25.16 33.28
CA LEU A 137 32.05 -24.23 32.17
C LEU A 137 32.88 -24.72 30.98
N SER A 138 34.11 -25.21 31.21
CA SER A 138 34.97 -25.73 30.15
C SER A 138 34.42 -27.01 29.52
N HIS A 139 33.84 -27.90 30.33
CA HIS A 139 33.23 -29.14 29.85
C HIS A 139 31.96 -28.86 29.05
N TYR A 140 31.13 -27.94 29.48
CA TYR A 140 29.92 -27.50 28.80
C TYR A 140 30.25 -26.84 27.45
N ASN A 141 31.30 -26.02 27.42
CA ASN A 141 31.82 -25.39 26.20
C ASN A 141 32.49 -26.44 25.25
N ALA A 142 33.11 -27.50 25.78
CA ALA A 142 33.74 -28.57 24.98
C ALA A 142 32.71 -29.53 24.35
N LEU A 143 31.58 -29.78 25.01
CA LEU A 143 30.47 -30.56 24.45
C LEU A 143 29.69 -29.84 23.36
N THR A 144 29.84 -28.52 23.26
CA THR A 144 29.16 -27.64 22.30
C THR A 144 30.14 -26.72 21.58
N PRO A 145 31.06 -27.24 20.76
CA PRO A 145 32.06 -26.42 20.06
C PRO A 145 31.45 -25.37 19.08
N LEU A 146 30.13 -25.40 18.85
CA LEU A 146 29.38 -24.47 18.03
C LEU A 146 28.53 -23.43 18.80
N HIS A 147 28.51 -23.51 20.16
CA HIS A 147 27.56 -22.70 20.95
C HIS A 147 28.17 -21.49 21.67
N SER A 148 29.49 -21.32 21.73
CA SER A 148 30.07 -20.16 22.46
C SER A 148 29.75 -18.82 21.76
N TYR A 149 29.78 -18.78 20.43
CA TYR A 149 29.42 -17.57 19.69
C TYR A 149 27.91 -17.40 19.45
N GLN A 150 27.17 -18.50 19.25
CA GLN A 150 25.71 -18.47 19.18
C GLN A 150 25.06 -18.16 20.56
N GLY A 151 25.70 -18.46 21.68
CA GLY A 151 25.19 -18.20 23.01
C GLY A 151 25.10 -16.71 23.34
N GLU A 152 26.09 -15.91 22.99
CA GLU A 152 26.11 -14.47 23.30
C GLU A 152 25.15 -13.70 22.41
N GLU A 153 25.04 -14.05 21.13
CA GLU A 153 24.07 -13.50 20.19
C GLU A 153 22.62 -13.85 20.59
N MET A 154 22.37 -15.08 21.08
CA MET A 154 21.11 -15.51 21.67
C MET A 154 20.75 -14.76 22.95
N GLN A 155 21.72 -14.42 23.76
CA GLN A 155 21.51 -13.68 25.01
C GLN A 155 21.11 -12.23 24.75
N ILE A 156 21.69 -11.57 23.74
CA ILE A 156 21.31 -10.21 23.37
C ILE A 156 19.87 -10.19 22.80
N THR A 157 19.53 -11.10 21.90
CA THR A 157 18.19 -11.16 21.32
C THR A 157 17.13 -11.61 22.32
N ALA A 158 17.46 -12.44 23.30
CA ALA A 158 16.57 -12.80 24.41
C ALA A 158 16.38 -11.65 25.42
N SER A 159 17.42 -10.82 25.63
CA SER A 159 17.35 -9.69 26.58
C SER A 159 16.78 -8.40 25.98
N VAL A 160 16.63 -8.31 24.66
CA VAL A 160 16.17 -7.14 23.93
C VAL A 160 15.00 -7.52 23.02
N PRO A 161 13.75 -7.25 23.41
CA PRO A 161 12.55 -7.72 22.69
C PRO A 161 12.42 -7.22 21.24
N TYR A 162 13.13 -6.14 20.89
CA TYR A 162 13.13 -5.53 19.56
C TYR A 162 14.37 -5.87 18.73
N ALA A 163 15.20 -6.83 19.17
CA ALA A 163 16.33 -7.35 18.41
C ALA A 163 16.03 -8.78 17.95
N ASP A 164 16.20 -9.01 16.64
CA ASP A 164 15.99 -10.32 16.04
C ASP A 164 17.33 -10.88 15.52
N ASN A 165 17.60 -12.17 15.72
CA ASN A 165 18.77 -12.85 15.15
C ASN A 165 18.48 -13.21 13.69
N LEU A 166 19.15 -12.56 12.73
CA LEU A 166 18.89 -12.74 11.31
C LEU A 166 19.41 -14.07 10.78
N LYS A 167 20.49 -14.63 11.34
CA LYS A 167 21.01 -15.96 10.96
C LYS A 167 20.01 -17.07 11.27
N LYS A 168 19.38 -17.00 12.45
CA LYS A 168 18.34 -17.97 12.85
C LYS A 168 17.09 -17.84 11.96
N GLN A 169 16.72 -16.64 11.56
CA GLN A 169 15.60 -16.41 10.64
C GLN A 169 15.89 -16.98 9.24
N GLU A 170 17.12 -16.85 8.72
CA GLU A 170 17.50 -17.41 7.43
C GLU A 170 17.46 -18.94 7.45
N THR A 171 17.92 -19.58 8.54
CA THR A 171 17.83 -21.02 8.73
C THR A 171 16.39 -21.55 8.70
N ILE A 172 15.41 -20.74 9.15
CA ILE A 172 13.97 -21.06 9.13
C ILE A 172 13.38 -20.79 7.75
N ASN A 173 13.83 -19.72 7.08
CA ASN A 173 13.30 -19.25 5.78
C ASN A 173 14.10 -19.81 4.56
N ALA A 174 14.85 -20.89 4.71
CA ALA A 174 15.71 -21.49 3.69
C ALA A 174 15.03 -21.62 2.31
N GLY A 175 15.11 -20.58 1.49
CA GLY A 175 14.46 -20.46 0.18
C GLY A 175 14.57 -19.08 -0.47
N GLY A 176 15.18 -18.11 0.16
CA GLY A 176 15.41 -16.79 -0.42
C GLY A 176 16.51 -16.81 -1.46
N PHE A 177 16.18 -17.05 -2.73
CA PHE A 177 17.13 -16.85 -3.83
C PHE A 177 17.13 -15.37 -4.22
N VAL A 178 18.30 -14.75 -4.18
CA VAL A 178 18.53 -13.40 -4.72
C VAL A 178 19.36 -13.55 -5.98
N VAL A 179 18.86 -13.05 -7.08
CA VAL A 179 19.50 -13.10 -8.39
C VAL A 179 19.85 -11.69 -8.85
N GLY A 180 21.08 -11.49 -9.32
CA GLY A 180 21.53 -10.25 -9.93
C GLY A 180 21.88 -9.15 -8.92
N ARG A 181 22.17 -9.52 -7.65
CA ARG A 181 22.62 -8.62 -6.58
C ARG A 181 23.93 -9.05 -5.94
N GLU A 182 24.65 -9.93 -6.61
CA GLU A 182 25.92 -10.49 -6.13
C GLU A 182 26.99 -9.41 -5.94
N LYS A 183 26.95 -8.37 -6.80
CA LYS A 183 27.87 -7.23 -6.71
C LYS A 183 27.62 -6.42 -5.43
N GLU A 184 26.37 -6.12 -5.13
CA GLU A 184 25.98 -5.37 -3.94
C GLU A 184 26.32 -6.13 -2.67
N VAL A 185 26.04 -7.44 -2.62
CA VAL A 185 26.40 -8.30 -1.47
C VAL A 185 27.91 -8.32 -1.27
N ARG A 186 28.69 -8.53 -2.35
CA ARG A 186 30.15 -8.47 -2.28
C ARG A 186 30.66 -7.13 -1.78
N THR A 187 30.06 -6.02 -2.22
CA THR A 187 30.45 -4.69 -1.75
C THR A 187 30.18 -4.53 -0.25
N ILE A 188 29.08 -5.10 0.28
CA ILE A 188 28.81 -5.10 1.73
C ILE A 188 29.92 -5.85 2.49
N LEU A 189 30.32 -7.04 2.02
CA LEU A 189 31.40 -7.83 2.62
C LEU A 189 32.73 -7.08 2.55
N GLU A 190 33.09 -6.50 1.40
CA GLU A 190 34.29 -5.69 1.23
C GLU A 190 34.33 -4.48 2.19
N CYS A 191 33.18 -3.86 2.46
CA CYS A 191 33.08 -2.75 3.41
C CYS A 191 33.29 -3.21 4.86
N LEU A 192 32.83 -4.42 5.23
CA LEU A 192 33.01 -4.96 6.57
C LEU A 192 34.47 -5.36 6.89
N GLU A 193 35.24 -5.74 5.86
CA GLU A 193 36.65 -6.09 5.98
C GLU A 193 37.60 -4.87 6.08
N ARG A 194 37.09 -3.65 5.93
CA ARG A 194 37.93 -2.45 5.99
C ARG A 194 38.41 -2.15 7.40
N SER A 195 39.65 -1.64 7.48
CA SER A 195 40.28 -1.22 8.73
C SER A 195 39.61 0.02 9.38
N GLU A 196 38.99 0.87 8.58
CA GLU A 196 38.16 2.00 9.06
C GLU A 196 36.69 1.58 8.96
N ASN A 197 36.05 1.44 10.11
CA ASN A 197 34.61 1.13 10.16
C ASN A 197 33.79 2.30 9.69
N LYS A 198 33.15 2.12 8.55
CA LYS A 198 32.10 3.01 8.05
C LYS A 198 30.78 2.25 8.12
N GLY A 199 29.71 2.99 8.40
CA GLY A 199 28.37 2.43 8.25
C GLY A 199 28.08 2.18 6.77
N ILE A 200 27.29 1.17 6.48
CA ILE A 200 26.84 0.85 5.11
C ILE A 200 25.42 1.33 4.96
N LEU A 201 25.14 2.12 3.92
CA LEU A 201 23.81 2.61 3.61
C LEU A 201 23.36 2.13 2.23
N ILE A 202 22.32 1.31 2.21
CA ILE A 202 21.69 0.81 0.98
C ILE A 202 20.52 1.74 0.63
N VAL A 203 20.60 2.41 -0.51
CA VAL A 203 19.61 3.39 -0.97
C VAL A 203 18.93 2.91 -2.25
N GLY A 204 17.63 2.94 -2.28
CA GLY A 204 16.85 2.58 -3.47
C GLY A 204 15.36 2.68 -3.26
N GLU A 205 14.59 2.66 -4.33
CA GLU A 205 13.14 2.77 -4.31
C GLU A 205 12.46 1.64 -3.51
N SER A 206 11.19 1.87 -3.13
CA SER A 206 10.40 0.83 -2.44
C SER A 206 10.14 -0.34 -3.39
N GLY A 207 10.41 -1.57 -2.92
CA GLY A 207 10.21 -2.78 -3.72
C GLY A 207 11.36 -3.16 -4.66
N ILE A 208 12.48 -2.42 -4.68
CA ILE A 208 13.65 -2.69 -5.55
C ILE A 208 14.49 -3.89 -5.08
N GLY A 209 14.28 -4.37 -3.84
CA GLY A 209 14.97 -5.53 -3.30
C GLY A 209 16.02 -5.24 -2.22
N LYS A 210 15.95 -4.12 -1.51
CA LYS A 210 16.88 -3.78 -0.40
C LYS A 210 16.95 -4.88 0.66
N SER A 211 15.80 -5.30 1.19
CA SER A 211 15.73 -6.39 2.19
C SER A 211 16.21 -7.74 1.61
N SER A 212 16.03 -7.97 0.31
CA SER A 212 16.55 -9.17 -0.34
C SER A 212 18.08 -9.19 -0.37
N ILE A 213 18.74 -8.04 -0.54
CA ILE A 213 20.20 -7.92 -0.47
C ILE A 213 20.68 -8.23 0.95
N ILE A 214 19.99 -7.74 1.99
CA ILE A 214 20.29 -8.08 3.38
C ILE A 214 20.19 -9.59 3.61
N ASN A 215 19.11 -10.22 3.16
CA ASN A 215 18.93 -11.68 3.29
C ASN A 215 20.01 -12.46 2.53
N ALA A 216 20.37 -12.00 1.33
CA ALA A 216 21.46 -12.62 0.57
C ALA A 216 22.82 -12.49 1.29
N PHE A 217 23.09 -11.33 1.86
CA PHE A 217 24.29 -11.09 2.68
C PHE A 217 24.32 -12.00 3.91
N VAL A 218 23.21 -12.13 4.66
CA VAL A 218 23.13 -13.06 5.81
C VAL A 218 23.36 -14.50 5.38
N LYS A 219 22.76 -14.90 4.25
CA LYS A 219 22.92 -16.23 3.69
C LYS A 219 24.35 -16.51 3.28
N ASP A 220 25.00 -15.58 2.59
CA ASP A 220 26.39 -15.72 2.16
C ASP A 220 27.34 -15.91 3.34
N ILE A 221 27.13 -15.16 4.43
CA ILE A 221 27.88 -15.36 5.69
C ILE A 221 27.61 -16.74 6.31
N CYS A 222 26.37 -17.24 6.27
CA CYS A 222 26.04 -18.55 6.83
C CYS A 222 26.64 -19.71 6.04
N GLU A 223 26.69 -19.58 4.70
CA GLU A 223 27.18 -20.62 3.78
C GLU A 223 28.69 -20.50 3.46
N ASN A 224 29.35 -19.41 3.87
CA ASN A 224 30.76 -19.16 3.59
C ASN A 224 31.66 -20.25 4.21
N GLU A 225 32.79 -20.54 3.56
CA GLU A 225 33.79 -21.51 4.07
C GLU A 225 34.70 -20.89 5.15
N ASP A 226 34.81 -19.56 5.18
CA ASP A 226 35.66 -18.84 6.15
C ASP A 226 35.01 -18.83 7.54
N GLU A 227 35.70 -19.45 8.49
CA GLU A 227 35.25 -19.54 9.87
C GLU A 227 35.19 -18.17 10.58
N MET A 228 36.01 -17.19 10.17
CA MET A 228 35.98 -15.84 10.74
C MET A 228 34.67 -15.11 10.35
N LEU A 229 34.24 -15.24 9.11
CA LEU A 229 32.97 -14.67 8.66
C LEU A 229 31.75 -15.33 9.34
N LYS A 230 31.82 -16.64 9.60
CA LYS A 230 30.76 -17.35 10.34
C LYS A 230 30.59 -16.88 11.78
N GLN A 231 31.62 -16.30 12.36
CA GLN A 231 31.61 -15.79 13.76
C GLN A 231 30.93 -14.41 13.87
N ILE A 232 30.75 -13.68 12.76
CA ILE A 232 30.10 -12.37 12.77
C ILE A 232 28.65 -12.50 13.26
N SER A 233 28.31 -11.83 14.34
CA SER A 233 26.94 -11.77 14.86
C SER A 233 26.09 -10.78 14.08
N ILE A 234 24.95 -11.20 13.48
CA ILE A 234 24.09 -10.34 12.67
C ILE A 234 22.76 -10.15 13.39
N VAL A 235 22.54 -8.96 13.91
CA VAL A 235 21.33 -8.61 14.66
C VAL A 235 20.51 -7.60 13.88
N GLY A 236 19.24 -7.94 13.64
CA GLY A 236 18.26 -7.05 13.00
C GLY A 236 17.49 -6.25 14.05
N LEU A 237 17.33 -4.95 13.83
CA LEU A 237 16.42 -4.09 14.60
C LEU A 237 14.99 -4.24 14.08
N ASN A 238 14.11 -4.76 14.91
CA ASN A 238 12.68 -4.83 14.59
C ASN A 238 12.02 -3.47 14.89
N THR A 239 11.90 -2.65 13.86
CA THR A 239 11.36 -1.29 13.96
C THR A 239 9.92 -1.25 14.49
N ALA A 240 9.10 -2.23 14.13
CA ALA A 240 7.71 -2.32 14.59
C ALA A 240 7.62 -2.62 16.10
N LYS A 241 8.39 -3.60 16.59
CA LYS A 241 8.47 -3.92 18.04
C LYS A 241 9.06 -2.75 18.83
N LEU A 242 10.06 -2.06 18.28
CA LEU A 242 10.66 -0.89 18.90
C LEU A 242 9.63 0.22 19.06
N LEU A 243 8.92 0.61 17.98
CA LEU A 243 7.89 1.64 18.01
C LEU A 243 6.71 1.29 18.94
N ALA A 244 6.27 0.04 18.94
CA ALA A 244 5.20 -0.41 19.84
C ALA A 244 5.58 -0.31 21.33
N SER A 245 6.88 -0.33 21.65
CA SER A 245 7.41 -0.27 23.01
C SER A 245 7.89 1.10 23.45
N THR A 246 7.71 2.14 22.62
CA THR A 246 8.23 3.50 22.86
C THR A 246 7.15 4.56 22.67
N SER A 247 7.22 5.62 23.47
CA SER A 247 6.29 6.74 23.42
C SER A 247 6.92 8.06 22.96
N SER A 248 8.26 8.10 22.82
CA SER A 248 9.00 9.30 22.42
C SER A 248 10.23 9.00 21.58
N GLU A 249 10.66 9.96 20.75
CA GLU A 249 11.87 9.89 19.92
C GLU A 249 13.15 9.69 20.77
N THR A 250 13.23 10.34 21.91
CA THR A 250 14.36 10.21 22.83
C THR A 250 14.46 8.79 23.40
N GLU A 251 13.34 8.14 23.62
CA GLU A 251 13.29 6.75 24.09
C GLU A 251 13.72 5.77 22.98
N ILE A 252 13.31 6.01 21.73
CA ILE A 252 13.78 5.25 20.56
C ILE A 252 15.29 5.34 20.47
N ALA A 253 15.83 6.58 20.49
CA ALA A 253 17.26 6.83 20.41
C ALA A 253 18.03 6.12 21.54
N GLN A 254 17.53 6.18 22.77
CA GLN A 254 18.15 5.57 23.93
C GLN A 254 18.15 4.04 23.87
N LYS A 255 17.08 3.42 23.36
CA LYS A 255 17.01 1.97 23.15
C LYS A 255 17.96 1.51 22.05
N VAL A 256 18.10 2.27 20.96
CA VAL A 256 19.08 1.99 19.89
C VAL A 256 20.51 2.07 20.45
N VAL A 257 20.85 3.11 21.23
CA VAL A 257 22.17 3.23 21.88
C VAL A 257 22.43 2.04 22.81
N ASN A 258 21.46 1.67 23.64
CA ASN A 258 21.60 0.53 24.54
C ASN A 258 21.83 -0.79 23.78
N LEU A 259 21.16 -0.98 22.65
CA LEU A 259 21.40 -2.15 21.81
C LEU A 259 22.83 -2.13 21.24
N MET A 260 23.27 -0.98 20.73
CA MET A 260 24.61 -0.84 20.17
C MET A 260 25.69 -1.07 21.23
N HIS A 261 25.53 -0.56 22.47
CA HIS A 261 26.46 -0.85 23.58
C HIS A 261 26.55 -2.33 23.90
N LYS A 262 25.43 -3.07 23.83
CA LYS A 262 25.46 -4.52 24.04
C LYS A 262 26.18 -5.24 22.89
N LEU A 263 25.95 -4.79 21.64
CA LEU A 263 26.63 -5.36 20.48
C LEU A 263 28.15 -5.10 20.48
N ASN A 264 28.60 -3.96 21.03
CA ASN A 264 30.02 -3.63 21.17
C ASN A 264 30.76 -4.56 22.15
N GLN A 265 30.06 -5.34 22.97
CA GLN A 265 30.66 -6.37 23.82
C GLN A 265 31.01 -7.64 23.04
N LEU A 266 30.47 -7.81 21.82
CA LEU A 266 30.80 -8.90 20.93
C LEU A 266 32.04 -8.52 20.10
N GLU A 267 32.92 -9.48 19.84
CA GLU A 267 34.15 -9.23 19.07
C GLU A 267 33.87 -8.75 17.62
N GLN A 268 32.81 -9.29 16.99
CA GLN A 268 32.37 -8.89 15.67
C GLN A 268 30.84 -8.90 15.60
N ALA A 269 30.24 -7.75 15.51
CA ALA A 269 28.78 -7.61 15.41
C ALA A 269 28.38 -6.65 14.27
N VAL A 270 27.28 -6.98 13.60
CA VAL A 270 26.64 -6.15 12.58
C VAL A 270 25.21 -5.86 13.02
N LEU A 271 24.87 -4.60 13.18
CA LEU A 271 23.49 -4.16 13.38
C LEU A 271 22.85 -3.80 12.04
N VAL A 272 21.78 -4.48 11.70
CA VAL A 272 20.98 -4.22 10.50
C VAL A 272 19.73 -3.45 10.88
N ILE A 273 19.53 -2.28 10.29
CA ILE A 273 18.29 -1.51 10.42
C ILE A 273 17.66 -1.43 9.03
N ASP A 274 16.74 -2.36 8.77
CA ASP A 274 15.96 -2.32 7.55
C ASP A 274 14.81 -1.32 7.69
N ASP A 275 14.55 -0.55 6.65
CA ASP A 275 13.56 0.53 6.62
C ASP A 275 13.75 1.61 7.72
N LEU A 276 14.96 2.17 7.84
CA LEU A 276 15.27 3.26 8.77
C LEU A 276 14.31 4.45 8.62
N GLN A 277 13.72 4.67 7.42
CA GLN A 277 12.73 5.73 7.20
C GLN A 277 11.55 5.65 8.17
N VAL A 278 11.12 4.45 8.57
CA VAL A 278 9.99 4.27 9.50
C VAL A 278 10.28 4.90 10.86
N LEU A 279 11.55 4.86 11.30
CA LEU A 279 11.97 5.52 12.54
C LEU A 279 12.12 7.04 12.38
N LEU A 280 12.52 7.50 11.18
CA LEU A 280 12.70 8.92 10.88
C LEU A 280 11.37 9.67 10.69
N GLU A 281 10.37 9.03 10.10
CA GLU A 281 9.04 9.62 9.83
C GLU A 281 8.16 9.71 11.08
N ASN A 282 8.35 8.84 12.06
CA ASN A 282 7.61 8.87 13.33
C ASN A 282 8.15 9.91 14.32
N SER A 283 9.16 10.71 13.96
CA SER A 283 9.65 11.81 14.77
C SER A 283 8.72 13.03 14.68
N VAL A 284 7.93 13.26 15.72
CA VAL A 284 6.82 14.26 15.83
C VAL A 284 7.26 15.72 15.69
N SER A 285 8.54 16.04 15.61
CA SER A 285 9.06 17.42 15.74
C SER A 285 9.90 17.92 14.56
N GLY A 286 9.92 17.25 13.40
CA GLY A 286 10.80 17.68 12.29
C GLY A 286 12.30 17.61 12.61
N LYS A 287 12.70 16.93 13.69
CA LYS A 287 14.08 16.71 14.12
C LYS A 287 14.50 15.25 13.98
N ALA A 288 14.35 14.68 12.80
CA ALA A 288 15.02 13.42 12.41
C ALA A 288 16.52 13.42 12.73
N SER A 289 17.05 14.57 13.08
CA SER A 289 18.45 14.82 13.41
C SER A 289 18.96 14.08 14.67
N THR A 290 18.11 13.74 15.63
CA THR A 290 18.58 13.16 16.90
C THR A 290 19.08 11.72 16.71
N LEU A 291 18.27 10.86 16.06
CA LEU A 291 18.67 9.48 15.78
C LEU A 291 19.86 9.42 14.82
N ILE A 292 19.84 10.25 13.76
CA ILE A 292 20.94 10.33 12.79
C ILE A 292 22.24 10.79 13.45
N ASN A 293 22.19 11.79 14.34
CA ASN A 293 23.37 12.25 15.09
C ASN A 293 23.91 11.16 16.01
N ILE A 294 23.06 10.38 16.66
CA ILE A 294 23.45 9.25 17.50
C ILE A 294 24.12 8.17 16.64
N LEU A 295 23.52 7.76 15.54
CA LEU A 295 24.12 6.80 14.62
C LEU A 295 25.48 7.31 14.11
N SER A 296 25.58 8.60 13.77
CA SER A 296 26.83 9.23 13.37
C SER A 296 27.92 9.19 14.44
N ALA A 297 27.57 9.43 15.71
CA ALA A 297 28.51 9.32 16.83
C ALA A 297 28.99 7.88 17.02
N GLN A 298 28.09 6.93 16.98
CA GLN A 298 28.42 5.50 17.17
C GLN A 298 29.31 4.95 16.05
N ILE A 299 29.11 5.37 14.80
CA ILE A 299 30.01 5.02 13.69
C ILE A 299 31.42 5.59 13.97
N SER A 300 31.51 6.82 14.53
CA SER A 300 32.81 7.47 14.81
C SER A 300 33.58 6.84 15.97
N GLU A 301 32.88 6.25 16.93
CA GLU A 301 33.44 5.55 18.09
C GLU A 301 33.97 4.16 17.74
N GLY A 302 33.80 3.72 16.49
CA GLY A 302 34.18 2.36 16.06
C GLY A 302 33.31 1.27 16.68
N ALA A 303 32.12 1.63 17.13
CA ALA A 303 31.10 0.70 17.58
C ALA A 303 30.70 -0.28 16.45
N ALA A 304 29.86 -1.27 16.75
CA ALA A 304 29.43 -2.32 15.85
C ALA A 304 29.15 -1.81 14.42
N ASN A 305 29.48 -2.61 13.42
CA ASN A 305 29.20 -2.30 12.03
C ASN A 305 27.71 -2.11 11.79
N LEU A 306 27.33 -1.08 11.01
CA LEU A 306 25.95 -0.73 10.72
C LEU A 306 25.62 -1.02 9.27
N VAL A 307 24.49 -1.69 9.02
CA VAL A 307 23.88 -1.83 7.69
C VAL A 307 22.49 -1.21 7.75
N LEU A 308 22.30 -0.14 7.00
CA LEU A 308 21.07 0.66 7.01
C LEU A 308 20.41 0.59 5.64
N THR A 309 19.08 0.64 5.57
CA THR A 309 18.36 0.83 4.31
C THR A 309 17.48 2.06 4.33
N LEU A 310 17.42 2.78 3.21
CA LEU A 310 16.58 3.95 3.00
C LEU A 310 15.97 3.97 1.60
N THR A 311 14.86 4.70 1.46
CA THR A 311 14.35 5.11 0.15
C THR A 311 15.14 6.30 -0.38
N ASN A 312 15.12 6.53 -1.71
CA ASN A 312 15.78 7.68 -2.32
C ASN A 312 15.28 9.01 -1.74
N ASP A 313 13.97 9.12 -1.50
CA ASP A 313 13.37 10.33 -0.93
C ASP A 313 13.81 10.56 0.51
N SER A 314 13.84 9.51 1.32
CA SER A 314 14.29 9.61 2.72
C SER A 314 15.79 9.91 2.81
N TYR A 315 16.60 9.36 1.92
CA TYR A 315 18.02 9.68 1.80
C TYR A 315 18.24 11.17 1.50
N ARG A 316 17.55 11.70 0.47
CA ARG A 316 17.64 13.12 0.07
C ARG A 316 17.23 14.08 1.21
N LYS A 317 16.17 13.72 1.95
CA LYS A 317 15.65 14.56 3.04
C LYS A 317 16.53 14.56 4.27
N ASN A 318 17.12 13.43 4.65
CA ASN A 318 17.67 13.24 5.97
C ASN A 318 19.19 13.02 6.00
N ILE A 319 19.79 12.48 4.93
CA ILE A 319 21.20 12.07 4.90
C ILE A 319 22.01 12.94 3.93
N GLU A 320 21.49 13.21 2.75
CA GLU A 320 22.16 14.04 1.75
C GLU A 320 22.48 15.42 2.35
N LYS A 321 23.74 15.83 2.24
CA LYS A 321 24.30 17.06 2.87
C LYS A 321 24.41 17.04 4.41
N HIS A 322 24.05 15.95 5.07
CA HIS A 322 24.28 15.81 6.50
C HIS A 322 25.70 15.26 6.77
N PRO A 323 26.40 15.67 7.87
CA PRO A 323 27.78 15.22 8.15
C PRO A 323 27.97 13.68 8.24
N ILE A 324 26.92 12.93 8.50
CA ILE A 324 26.93 11.46 8.51
C ILE A 324 27.24 10.85 7.14
N GLU A 325 26.91 11.56 6.04
CA GLU A 325 27.11 11.07 4.68
C GLU A 325 28.55 10.67 4.41
N GLY A 326 29.52 11.46 4.90
CA GLY A 326 30.95 11.16 4.76
C GLY A 326 31.44 9.95 5.58
N ARG A 327 30.60 9.42 6.48
CA ARG A 327 30.89 8.26 7.35
C ARG A 327 30.15 6.98 6.91
N LEU A 328 29.41 7.08 5.80
CA LEU A 328 28.65 5.97 5.24
C LEU A 328 29.22 5.58 3.87
N ASP A 329 29.37 4.30 3.65
CA ASP A 329 29.55 3.74 2.31
C ASP A 329 28.16 3.54 1.68
N ILE A 330 27.87 4.36 0.65
CA ILE A 330 26.53 4.43 0.06
C ILE A 330 26.45 3.49 -1.14
N ILE A 331 25.57 2.49 -1.06
CA ILE A 331 25.27 1.55 -2.14
C ILE A 331 23.92 1.96 -2.73
N LYS A 332 23.93 2.59 -3.91
CA LYS A 332 22.72 2.94 -4.64
C LYS A 332 22.28 1.76 -5.49
N ILE A 333 21.04 1.35 -5.32
CA ILE A 333 20.46 0.22 -6.03
C ILE A 333 19.65 0.73 -7.22
N GLU A 334 19.99 0.23 -8.41
CA GLU A 334 19.26 0.48 -9.64
C GLU A 334 18.36 -0.71 -9.99
N GLU A 335 17.38 -0.49 -10.88
CA GLU A 335 16.56 -1.58 -11.42
C GLU A 335 17.43 -2.62 -12.14
N LEU A 336 17.05 -3.88 -12.00
CA LEU A 336 17.71 -4.99 -12.71
C LEU A 336 17.47 -4.86 -14.21
N ASP A 337 18.43 -5.32 -15.00
CA ASP A 337 18.22 -5.48 -16.44
C ASP A 337 17.13 -6.52 -16.72
N THR A 338 16.53 -6.45 -17.91
CA THR A 338 15.34 -7.25 -18.25
C THR A 338 15.57 -8.76 -18.11
N ALA A 339 16.76 -9.26 -18.48
CA ALA A 339 17.06 -10.70 -18.46
C ALA A 339 17.22 -11.22 -17.01
N THR A 340 17.94 -10.46 -16.18
CA THR A 340 18.11 -10.75 -14.75
C THR A 340 16.79 -10.66 -14.01
N LEU A 341 15.95 -9.67 -14.35
CA LEU A 341 14.62 -9.47 -13.79
C LEU A 341 13.69 -10.65 -14.12
N GLU A 342 13.64 -11.11 -15.39
CA GLU A 342 12.88 -12.29 -15.78
C GLU A 342 13.33 -13.53 -14.98
N SER A 343 14.64 -13.72 -14.81
CA SER A 343 15.21 -14.82 -14.04
C SER A 343 14.82 -14.78 -12.55
N ALA A 344 14.85 -13.60 -11.95
CA ALA A 344 14.43 -13.40 -10.56
C ALA A 344 12.94 -13.73 -10.38
N ILE A 345 12.08 -13.26 -11.28
CA ILE A 345 10.63 -13.54 -11.21
C ILE A 345 10.34 -15.02 -11.47
N GLN A 346 11.12 -15.69 -12.35
CA GLN A 346 10.98 -17.13 -12.62
C GLN A 346 11.20 -17.98 -11.36
N LEU A 347 12.13 -17.59 -10.49
CA LEU A 347 12.32 -18.27 -9.20
C LEU A 347 11.13 -18.08 -8.26
N HIS A 348 10.62 -16.85 -8.17
CA HIS A 348 9.42 -16.57 -7.37
C HIS A 348 8.16 -17.26 -7.93
N LYS A 349 8.02 -17.37 -9.25
CA LYS A 349 6.93 -18.11 -9.91
C LYS A 349 6.81 -19.53 -9.34
N LYS A 350 7.91 -20.28 -9.25
CA LYS A 350 7.90 -21.66 -8.71
C LYS A 350 7.35 -21.72 -7.27
N ARG A 351 7.70 -20.72 -6.45
CA ARG A 351 7.19 -20.62 -5.07
C ARG A 351 5.69 -20.35 -5.05
N ILE A 352 5.20 -19.43 -5.89
CA ILE A 352 3.79 -19.09 -6.04
C ILE A 352 3.01 -20.32 -6.54
N GLU A 353 3.50 -21.00 -7.59
CA GLU A 353 2.91 -22.24 -8.14
C GLU A 353 2.74 -23.32 -7.08
N ASN A 354 3.78 -23.56 -6.27
CA ASN A 354 3.75 -24.56 -5.19
C ASN A 354 2.78 -24.18 -4.07
N TYR A 355 2.70 -22.89 -3.71
CA TYR A 355 1.83 -22.43 -2.62
C TYR A 355 0.34 -22.46 -2.99
N TYR A 356 0.03 -22.06 -4.22
CA TYR A 356 -1.37 -21.98 -4.68
C TYR A 356 -1.84 -23.23 -5.40
N GLU A 357 -0.94 -24.19 -5.69
CA GLU A 357 -1.20 -25.41 -6.48
C GLU A 357 -1.75 -25.08 -7.88
N LEU A 358 -1.20 -24.01 -8.51
CA LEU A 358 -1.59 -23.51 -9.82
C LEU A 358 -0.37 -23.44 -10.72
N ARG A 359 -0.57 -23.60 -12.03
CA ARG A 359 0.48 -23.34 -13.03
C ARG A 359 0.38 -21.89 -13.51
N ILE A 360 1.54 -21.27 -13.78
CA ILE A 360 1.63 -19.92 -14.35
C ILE A 360 2.34 -20.03 -15.69
N SER A 361 1.74 -19.55 -16.77
CA SER A 361 2.38 -19.61 -18.09
C SER A 361 3.62 -18.70 -18.14
N ASP A 362 4.61 -19.03 -18.97
CA ASP A 362 5.83 -18.23 -19.07
C ASP A 362 5.60 -16.84 -19.68
N ALA A 363 4.53 -16.69 -20.48
CA ALA A 363 4.11 -15.39 -20.99
C ALA A 363 3.74 -14.43 -19.85
N CYS A 364 3.15 -14.94 -18.77
CA CYS A 364 2.73 -14.15 -17.61
C CYS A 364 3.89 -13.40 -16.93
N ILE A 365 5.13 -13.89 -17.04
CA ILE A 365 6.29 -13.18 -16.48
C ILE A 365 6.52 -11.88 -17.22
N LYS A 366 6.52 -11.92 -18.56
CA LYS A 366 6.71 -10.72 -19.39
C LYS A 366 5.55 -9.76 -19.24
N ASP A 367 4.33 -10.29 -19.20
CA ASP A 367 3.13 -9.50 -19.00
C ASP A 367 3.10 -8.84 -17.63
N SER A 368 3.47 -9.58 -16.57
CA SER A 368 3.54 -9.01 -15.22
C SER A 368 4.56 -7.88 -15.12
N ILE A 369 5.73 -7.99 -15.76
CA ILE A 369 6.74 -6.94 -15.85
C ILE A 369 6.18 -5.72 -16.59
N ALA A 370 5.63 -5.94 -17.79
CA ALA A 370 5.14 -4.88 -18.65
C ALA A 370 3.96 -4.12 -18.01
N LEU A 371 3.00 -4.87 -17.47
CA LEU A 371 1.82 -4.30 -16.80
C LEU A 371 2.19 -3.61 -15.49
N SER A 372 3.08 -4.19 -14.69
CA SER A 372 3.53 -3.54 -13.45
C SER A 372 4.29 -2.25 -13.74
N LYS A 373 5.20 -2.25 -14.70
CA LYS A 373 5.94 -1.05 -15.10
C LYS A 373 5.03 0.06 -15.63
N ARG A 374 3.93 -0.31 -16.25
CA ARG A 374 2.96 0.63 -16.82
C ARG A 374 1.96 1.16 -15.79
N TYR A 375 1.46 0.30 -14.90
CA TYR A 375 0.29 0.59 -14.06
C TYR A 375 0.59 0.70 -12.56
N PHE A 376 1.69 0.12 -12.06
CA PHE A 376 2.04 0.11 -10.63
C PHE A 376 3.35 0.87 -10.36
N LYS A 377 3.43 2.13 -10.83
CA LYS A 377 4.64 2.97 -10.74
C LYS A 377 5.07 3.35 -9.31
N GLU A 378 4.19 3.16 -8.32
CA GLU A 378 4.52 3.43 -6.92
C GLU A 378 5.47 2.40 -6.29
N ARG A 379 5.64 1.26 -6.94
CA ARG A 379 6.49 0.15 -6.47
C ARG A 379 7.43 -0.27 -7.58
N SER A 380 8.70 -0.39 -7.22
CA SER A 380 9.73 -0.80 -8.18
C SER A 380 9.69 -2.29 -8.48
N LEU A 381 10.26 -2.64 -9.63
CA LEU A 381 10.54 -4.03 -9.98
C LEU A 381 11.75 -4.54 -9.17
N PRO A 382 11.80 -5.83 -8.80
CA PRO A 382 10.91 -6.93 -9.19
C PRO A 382 9.62 -7.06 -8.36
N TYR A 383 9.52 -6.37 -7.21
CA TYR A 383 8.42 -6.56 -6.25
C TYR A 383 7.04 -6.34 -6.88
N ALA A 384 6.86 -5.28 -7.67
CA ALA A 384 5.56 -4.98 -8.29
C ALA A 384 5.06 -6.13 -9.19
N ALA A 385 5.96 -6.79 -9.95
CA ALA A 385 5.58 -7.91 -10.81
C ALA A 385 5.31 -9.19 -10.02
N ILE A 386 6.07 -9.43 -8.95
CA ILE A 386 5.87 -10.58 -8.05
C ILE A 386 4.55 -10.43 -7.30
N ASP A 387 4.26 -9.26 -6.75
CA ASP A 387 3.00 -8.93 -6.05
C ASP A 387 1.78 -9.11 -6.99
N LEU A 388 1.92 -8.70 -8.25
CA LEU A 388 0.86 -8.90 -9.26
C LEU A 388 0.61 -10.38 -9.55
N LEU A 389 1.64 -11.20 -9.70
CA LEU A 389 1.51 -12.64 -9.90
C LEU A 389 0.89 -13.32 -8.67
N ASP A 390 1.31 -12.94 -7.47
CA ASP A 390 0.79 -13.48 -6.20
C ASP A 390 -0.70 -13.14 -6.02
N ARG A 391 -1.07 -11.88 -6.26
CA ARG A 391 -2.49 -11.44 -6.24
C ARG A 391 -3.34 -12.20 -7.25
N THR A 392 -2.81 -12.39 -8.46
CA THR A 392 -3.52 -13.13 -9.51
C THR A 392 -3.73 -14.58 -9.08
N ALA A 393 -2.70 -15.23 -8.54
CA ALA A 393 -2.80 -16.59 -8.06
C ALA A 393 -3.78 -16.74 -6.90
N ALA A 394 -3.77 -15.79 -5.95
CA ALA A 394 -4.72 -15.74 -4.85
C ALA A 394 -6.17 -15.58 -5.34
N ALA A 395 -6.40 -14.68 -6.29
CA ALA A 395 -7.73 -14.44 -6.86
C ALA A 395 -8.25 -15.67 -7.63
N VAL A 396 -7.40 -16.34 -8.41
CA VAL A 396 -7.76 -17.57 -9.13
C VAL A 396 -8.08 -18.70 -8.15
N ARG A 397 -7.25 -18.90 -7.11
CA ARG A 397 -7.52 -19.93 -6.09
C ARG A 397 -8.83 -19.68 -5.35
N LEU A 398 -9.09 -18.43 -4.95
CA LEU A 398 -10.34 -18.03 -4.29
C LEU A 398 -11.54 -18.22 -5.24
N CYS A 399 -11.37 -17.87 -6.49
CA CYS A 399 -12.35 -18.09 -7.55
C CYS A 399 -12.69 -19.58 -7.66
N ASN A 400 -11.70 -20.45 -7.85
CA ASN A 400 -11.90 -21.90 -7.94
C ASN A 400 -12.64 -22.49 -6.72
N LYS A 401 -12.40 -21.91 -5.52
CA LYS A 401 -13.02 -22.39 -4.28
C LYS A 401 -14.47 -21.93 -4.12
N ASN A 402 -14.79 -20.69 -4.46
CA ASN A 402 -16.04 -20.05 -4.07
C ASN A 402 -17.03 -19.82 -5.22
N ALA A 403 -16.57 -19.84 -6.47
CA ALA A 403 -17.39 -19.43 -7.61
C ALA A 403 -18.72 -20.19 -7.71
N ARG A 404 -18.71 -21.53 -7.54
CA ARG A 404 -19.92 -22.34 -7.60
C ARG A 404 -20.96 -21.94 -6.57
N ALA A 405 -20.55 -21.73 -5.32
CA ALA A 405 -21.44 -21.31 -4.25
C ALA A 405 -22.02 -19.92 -4.55
N SER A 406 -21.17 -18.97 -4.90
CA SER A 406 -21.61 -17.61 -5.21
C SER A 406 -22.56 -17.54 -6.41
N VAL A 407 -22.33 -18.35 -7.44
CA VAL A 407 -23.24 -18.43 -8.60
C VAL A 407 -24.57 -19.08 -8.24
N SER A 408 -24.56 -20.12 -7.38
CA SER A 408 -25.78 -20.75 -6.88
C SER A 408 -26.63 -19.78 -6.05
N ASP A 409 -26.01 -18.96 -5.22
CA ASP A 409 -26.69 -17.91 -4.46
C ASP A 409 -27.36 -16.87 -5.38
N LEU A 410 -26.64 -16.43 -6.44
CA LEU A 410 -27.19 -15.51 -7.43
C LEU A 410 -28.36 -16.13 -8.23
N GLU A 411 -28.28 -17.42 -8.52
CA GLU A 411 -29.38 -18.17 -9.18
C GLU A 411 -30.62 -18.22 -8.27
N ALA A 412 -30.44 -18.47 -6.97
CA ALA A 412 -31.51 -18.46 -5.99
C ALA A 412 -32.13 -17.07 -5.84
N ASP A 413 -31.29 -16.01 -5.69
CA ASP A 413 -31.75 -14.62 -5.63
C ASP A 413 -32.57 -14.23 -6.87
N PHE A 414 -32.16 -14.72 -8.05
CA PHE A 414 -32.87 -14.45 -9.32
C PHE A 414 -34.22 -15.16 -9.40
N GLU A 415 -34.31 -16.44 -8.97
CA GLU A 415 -35.58 -17.17 -8.93
C GLU A 415 -36.53 -16.63 -7.85
N GLU A 416 -36.00 -16.13 -6.73
CA GLU A 416 -36.80 -15.43 -5.72
C GLU A 416 -37.44 -14.17 -6.29
N ILE A 417 -36.66 -13.32 -7.01
CA ILE A 417 -37.19 -12.11 -7.66
C ILE A 417 -38.30 -12.45 -8.66
N LYS A 418 -38.15 -13.53 -9.40
CA LYS A 418 -39.20 -13.99 -10.33
C LYS A 418 -40.47 -14.49 -9.64
N SER A 419 -40.34 -15.05 -8.44
CA SER A 419 -41.48 -15.65 -7.70
C SER A 419 -42.29 -14.63 -6.92
N LEU A 420 -41.70 -13.49 -6.55
CA LEU A 420 -42.30 -12.47 -5.67
C LEU A 420 -43.28 -11.52 -6.35
N ASP A 421 -43.24 -11.35 -7.69
CA ASP A 421 -44.07 -10.38 -8.41
C ASP A 421 -44.66 -10.94 -9.68
N GLU A 422 -45.99 -10.79 -9.87
CA GLU A 422 -46.65 -10.95 -11.20
C GLU A 422 -46.12 -9.95 -12.22
N LYS A 423 -45.46 -8.85 -11.80
CA LYS A 423 -44.71 -7.90 -12.66
C LYS A 423 -43.32 -7.70 -12.03
N ILE A 424 -42.30 -8.31 -12.63
CA ILE A 424 -40.90 -8.11 -12.27
C ILE A 424 -40.59 -6.61 -12.29
N SER A 425 -40.10 -6.06 -11.18
CA SER A 425 -39.73 -4.64 -11.11
C SER A 425 -38.25 -4.42 -11.46
N GLU A 426 -37.92 -3.26 -12.03
CA GLU A 426 -36.55 -2.95 -12.51
C GLU A 426 -35.53 -2.86 -11.35
N GLY A 427 -35.94 -2.33 -10.20
CA GLY A 427 -35.05 -2.10 -9.06
C GLY A 427 -34.34 -3.35 -8.54
N PRO A 428 -35.06 -4.42 -8.16
CA PRO A 428 -34.44 -5.68 -7.71
C PRO A 428 -33.53 -6.32 -8.78
N LEU A 429 -33.93 -6.28 -10.07
CA LEU A 429 -33.09 -6.80 -11.15
C LEU A 429 -31.77 -6.02 -11.29
N TYR A 430 -31.82 -4.71 -11.16
CA TYR A 430 -30.63 -3.88 -11.19
C TYR A 430 -29.71 -4.15 -10.00
N LEU A 431 -30.25 -4.31 -8.81
CA LEU A 431 -29.48 -4.67 -7.63
C LEU A 431 -28.82 -6.05 -7.80
N LEU A 432 -29.54 -7.02 -8.35
CA LEU A 432 -28.96 -8.33 -8.63
C LEU A 432 -27.89 -8.25 -9.72
N TYR A 433 -28.11 -7.49 -10.79
CA TYR A 433 -27.08 -7.23 -11.80
C TYR A 433 -25.81 -6.66 -11.18
N ARG A 434 -25.92 -5.66 -10.31
CA ARG A 434 -24.76 -5.13 -9.58
C ARG A 434 -24.11 -6.16 -8.65
N SER A 435 -24.90 -7.02 -8.01
CA SER A 435 -24.39 -8.05 -7.11
C SER A 435 -23.56 -9.10 -7.84
N VAL A 436 -23.85 -9.37 -9.13
CA VAL A 436 -23.01 -10.25 -9.97
C VAL A 436 -21.57 -9.75 -9.98
N PHE A 437 -21.35 -8.48 -10.29
CA PHE A 437 -20.01 -7.90 -10.40
C PHE A 437 -19.34 -7.64 -9.02
N SER A 438 -20.09 -7.66 -7.93
CA SER A 438 -19.53 -7.49 -6.59
C SER A 438 -19.24 -8.83 -5.88
N LYS A 439 -20.02 -9.89 -6.17
CA LYS A 439 -19.87 -11.21 -5.53
C LYS A 439 -18.98 -12.17 -6.34
N ILE A 440 -18.94 -12.02 -7.66
CA ILE A 440 -18.17 -12.90 -8.56
C ILE A 440 -16.81 -12.28 -8.85
N SER A 441 -15.76 -13.12 -8.78
CA SER A 441 -14.41 -12.70 -9.12
C SER A 441 -14.30 -12.11 -10.53
N VAL A 442 -13.53 -11.04 -10.67
CA VAL A 442 -13.22 -10.40 -11.94
C VAL A 442 -12.64 -11.39 -12.95
N VAL A 443 -11.92 -12.39 -12.50
CA VAL A 443 -11.35 -13.47 -13.32
C VAL A 443 -12.43 -14.23 -14.12
N LEU A 444 -13.63 -14.40 -13.58
CA LEU A 444 -14.76 -15.01 -14.29
C LEU A 444 -15.58 -13.99 -15.06
N THR A 445 -15.83 -12.82 -14.48
CA THR A 445 -16.67 -11.80 -15.13
C THR A 445 -16.03 -11.26 -16.43
N THR A 446 -14.71 -11.26 -16.55
CA THR A 446 -14.01 -10.92 -17.79
C THR A 446 -14.14 -11.97 -18.89
N LYS A 447 -14.52 -13.20 -18.55
CA LYS A 447 -14.75 -14.28 -19.51
C LYS A 447 -16.17 -14.29 -20.08
N LEU A 448 -17.07 -13.50 -19.51
CA LEU A 448 -18.44 -13.36 -20.01
C LEU A 448 -18.47 -12.84 -21.45
N SER A 449 -19.45 -13.27 -22.23
CA SER A 449 -19.68 -12.75 -23.59
C SER A 449 -20.15 -11.28 -23.54
N ASP A 450 -19.79 -10.51 -24.58
CA ASP A 450 -19.97 -9.04 -24.61
C ASP A 450 -21.44 -8.55 -24.70
N ASN A 451 -22.40 -9.49 -24.74
CA ASN A 451 -23.82 -9.16 -24.98
C ASN A 451 -24.61 -8.75 -23.72
N TYR A 452 -23.96 -8.55 -22.57
CA TYR A 452 -24.64 -8.39 -21.27
C TYR A 452 -24.52 -6.97 -20.68
N VAL A 453 -24.55 -5.94 -21.52
CA VAL A 453 -24.60 -4.55 -21.04
C VAL A 453 -25.99 -4.23 -20.50
N TRP A 454 -26.05 -3.61 -19.30
CA TRP A 454 -27.31 -3.10 -18.76
C TRP A 454 -27.68 -1.80 -19.45
N ASP A 455 -28.63 -1.85 -20.37
CA ASP A 455 -29.17 -0.66 -21.01
C ASP A 455 -30.41 -0.17 -20.27
N LYS A 456 -30.46 1.12 -19.98
CA LYS A 456 -31.59 1.73 -19.26
C LYS A 456 -32.88 1.76 -20.14
N GLU A 457 -32.72 1.80 -21.45
CA GLU A 457 -33.84 1.88 -22.42
C GLU A 457 -34.48 0.53 -22.70
N ASP A 458 -33.84 -0.58 -22.36
CA ASP A 458 -34.37 -1.92 -22.61
C ASP A 458 -35.60 -2.24 -21.74
N ASP A 459 -36.50 -3.00 -22.29
CA ASP A 459 -37.64 -3.56 -21.57
C ASP A 459 -37.20 -4.50 -20.44
N ILE A 460 -37.97 -4.54 -19.34
CA ILE A 460 -37.71 -5.37 -18.17
C ILE A 460 -37.53 -6.85 -18.54
N ALA A 461 -38.30 -7.34 -19.54
CA ALA A 461 -38.20 -8.72 -20.01
C ALA A 461 -36.83 -8.98 -20.68
N ILE A 462 -36.30 -8.03 -21.45
CA ILE A 462 -34.96 -8.12 -22.05
C ILE A 462 -33.88 -8.08 -20.99
N LYS A 463 -33.99 -7.19 -19.99
CA LYS A 463 -33.06 -7.11 -18.84
C LYS A 463 -33.02 -8.40 -18.04
N ALA A 464 -34.19 -8.99 -17.75
CA ALA A 464 -34.30 -10.27 -17.05
C ALA A 464 -33.71 -11.43 -17.88
N GLY A 465 -33.95 -11.43 -19.21
CA GLY A 465 -33.37 -12.40 -20.14
C GLY A 465 -31.85 -12.34 -20.18
N ARG A 466 -31.28 -11.14 -20.24
CA ARG A 466 -29.82 -10.95 -20.18
C ARG A 466 -29.23 -11.43 -18.86
N LEU A 467 -29.84 -11.09 -17.72
CA LEU A 467 -29.39 -11.52 -16.40
C LEU A 467 -29.42 -13.05 -16.24
N SER A 468 -30.48 -13.68 -16.77
CA SER A 468 -30.55 -15.15 -16.85
C SER A 468 -29.42 -15.73 -17.70
N GLY A 469 -29.08 -15.07 -18.82
CA GLY A 469 -27.94 -15.43 -19.68
C GLY A 469 -26.61 -15.35 -18.92
N ILE A 470 -26.35 -14.24 -18.23
CA ILE A 470 -25.16 -14.04 -17.41
C ILE A 470 -25.01 -15.15 -16.36
N ILE A 471 -26.08 -15.45 -15.59
CA ILE A 471 -26.02 -16.47 -14.53
C ILE A 471 -25.76 -17.86 -15.13
N LYS A 472 -26.36 -18.20 -16.27
CA LYS A 472 -26.12 -19.47 -16.96
C LYS A 472 -24.68 -19.62 -17.45
N GLU A 473 -24.11 -18.54 -18.03
CA GLU A 473 -22.74 -18.53 -18.50
C GLU A 473 -21.75 -18.59 -17.35
N LEU A 474 -21.99 -17.85 -16.26
CA LEU A 474 -21.20 -17.93 -15.03
C LEU A 474 -21.25 -19.33 -14.42
N LYS A 475 -22.40 -20.00 -14.46
CA LYS A 475 -22.54 -21.39 -13.99
C LYS A 475 -21.65 -22.33 -14.80
N ALA A 476 -21.67 -22.23 -16.10
CA ALA A 476 -20.83 -23.05 -16.99
C ALA A 476 -19.33 -22.76 -16.79
N LEU A 477 -18.96 -21.49 -16.55
CA LEU A 477 -17.58 -21.09 -16.26
C LEU A 477 -17.14 -21.54 -14.86
N SER A 478 -18.01 -21.49 -13.86
CA SER A 478 -17.70 -21.89 -12.48
C SER A 478 -17.54 -23.41 -12.30
N ASP A 479 -18.06 -24.21 -13.23
CA ASP A 479 -17.89 -25.67 -13.26
C ASP A 479 -16.49 -26.10 -13.72
N GLN A 480 -15.75 -25.20 -14.36
CA GLN A 480 -14.38 -25.43 -14.82
C GLN A 480 -13.40 -24.76 -13.87
N SER A 481 -12.57 -25.56 -13.19
CA SER A 481 -11.46 -25.00 -12.40
C SER A 481 -10.37 -24.47 -13.32
N ILE A 482 -9.83 -23.32 -12.95
CA ILE A 482 -8.68 -22.71 -13.65
C ILE A 482 -7.41 -23.34 -13.08
N GLU A 483 -6.74 -24.19 -13.87
CA GLU A 483 -5.48 -24.86 -13.47
C GLU A 483 -4.24 -24.08 -13.84
N GLU A 484 -4.32 -23.20 -14.85
CA GLU A 484 -3.21 -22.42 -15.37
C GLU A 484 -3.60 -20.94 -15.48
N ILE A 485 -2.75 -20.08 -14.90
CA ILE A 485 -2.86 -18.61 -15.02
C ILE A 485 -2.25 -18.19 -16.35
N ARG A 486 -2.98 -17.41 -17.11
CA ARG A 486 -2.60 -16.82 -18.40
C ARG A 486 -2.66 -15.30 -18.34
N SER A 487 -2.25 -14.65 -19.41
CA SER A 487 -2.27 -13.18 -19.55
C SER A 487 -3.65 -12.56 -19.22
N SER A 488 -4.74 -13.25 -19.59
CA SER A 488 -6.11 -12.79 -19.35
C SER A 488 -6.46 -12.63 -17.87
N GLU A 489 -5.97 -13.52 -17.02
CA GLU A 489 -6.20 -13.45 -15.58
C GLU A 489 -5.40 -12.30 -14.94
N ILE A 490 -4.15 -12.08 -15.40
CA ILE A 490 -3.35 -10.94 -14.94
C ILE A 490 -3.98 -9.62 -15.36
N GLU A 491 -4.40 -9.50 -16.61
CA GLU A 491 -5.08 -8.31 -17.14
C GLU A 491 -6.37 -8.01 -16.35
N ALA A 492 -7.14 -9.03 -15.99
CA ALA A 492 -8.35 -8.88 -15.19
C ALA A 492 -8.03 -8.28 -13.80
N ILE A 493 -6.98 -8.76 -13.14
CA ILE A 493 -6.56 -8.24 -11.82
C ILE A 493 -5.99 -6.82 -11.93
N VAL A 494 -5.22 -6.52 -12.96
CA VAL A 494 -4.74 -5.15 -13.19
C VAL A 494 -5.92 -4.21 -13.42
N ALA A 495 -6.91 -4.62 -14.22
CA ALA A 495 -8.12 -3.83 -14.46
C ALA A 495 -8.91 -3.56 -13.17
N GLU A 496 -9.04 -4.56 -12.29
CA GLU A 496 -9.69 -4.42 -10.98
C GLU A 496 -8.92 -3.46 -10.06
N CYS A 497 -7.59 -3.62 -9.96
CA CYS A 497 -6.76 -2.80 -9.07
C CYS A 497 -6.66 -1.34 -9.52
N THR A 498 -6.74 -1.08 -10.81
CA THR A 498 -6.50 0.25 -11.39
C THR A 498 -7.78 0.94 -11.86
N ASN A 499 -8.91 0.23 -11.91
CA ASN A 499 -10.15 0.63 -12.57
C ASN A 499 -9.95 0.99 -14.05
N ILE A 500 -8.94 0.38 -14.71
CA ILE A 500 -8.65 0.62 -16.12
C ILE A 500 -9.04 -0.60 -16.92
N PRO A 501 -9.78 -0.43 -17.99
CA PRO A 501 -10.08 -1.50 -18.91
C PRO A 501 -8.81 -2.03 -19.62
N ILE A 502 -8.47 -3.30 -19.42
CA ILE A 502 -7.34 -3.97 -20.08
C ILE A 502 -7.82 -5.28 -20.72
N GLY A 503 -7.21 -5.70 -21.83
CA GLY A 503 -7.51 -6.96 -22.48
C GLY A 503 -8.83 -6.99 -23.27
N LYS A 504 -9.74 -7.93 -22.95
CA LYS A 504 -11.08 -7.99 -23.60
C LYS A 504 -11.88 -6.69 -23.46
N ILE A 505 -11.58 -5.92 -22.44
CA ILE A 505 -12.15 -4.61 -22.21
C ILE A 505 -11.58 -3.60 -23.21
N GLN A 506 -10.37 -3.81 -23.80
CA GLN A 506 -9.88 -3.00 -24.92
C GLN A 506 -10.75 -3.15 -26.18
N ALA A 507 -11.36 -4.31 -26.42
CA ALA A 507 -12.30 -4.48 -27.52
C ALA A 507 -13.58 -3.64 -27.32
N ARG A 508 -14.09 -3.60 -26.08
CA ARG A 508 -15.21 -2.70 -25.70
C ARG A 508 -14.81 -1.23 -25.75
N GLU A 509 -13.57 -0.90 -25.38
CA GLU A 509 -13.03 0.45 -25.51
C GLU A 509 -12.96 0.88 -26.96
N LYS A 510 -12.61 -0.04 -27.89
CA LYS A 510 -12.63 0.23 -29.34
C LYS A 510 -14.04 0.58 -29.85
N ASP A 511 -15.07 -0.17 -29.44
CA ASP A 511 -16.46 0.13 -29.83
C ASP A 511 -16.96 1.44 -29.19
N ARG A 512 -16.54 1.74 -27.95
CA ARG A 512 -16.78 3.03 -27.30
C ARG A 512 -16.11 4.18 -28.03
N LEU A 513 -14.86 4.03 -28.45
CA LEU A 513 -14.14 5.04 -29.22
C LEU A 513 -14.79 5.28 -30.61
N LEU A 514 -15.27 4.25 -31.27
CA LEU A 514 -15.99 4.37 -32.53
C LEU A 514 -17.36 5.05 -32.36
N SER A 515 -17.98 4.92 -31.19
CA SER A 515 -19.27 5.56 -30.85
C SER A 515 -19.13 6.88 -30.08
N ILE A 516 -17.88 7.38 -29.84
CA ILE A 516 -17.63 8.56 -29.02
C ILE A 516 -18.37 9.79 -29.49
N GLU A 517 -18.37 10.04 -30.79
CA GLU A 517 -19.00 11.19 -31.37
C GLU A 517 -20.53 11.20 -31.15
N SER A 518 -21.21 10.09 -31.44
CA SER A 518 -22.66 9.98 -31.27
C SER A 518 -23.07 10.15 -29.80
N LYS A 519 -22.36 9.52 -28.87
CA LYS A 519 -22.65 9.63 -27.43
C LYS A 519 -22.39 11.02 -26.88
N LEU A 520 -21.34 11.72 -27.34
CA LEU A 520 -21.12 13.11 -26.95
C LEU A 520 -22.19 14.03 -27.49
N GLN A 521 -22.69 13.80 -28.71
CA GLN A 521 -23.79 14.57 -29.34
C GLN A 521 -25.13 14.37 -28.60
N GLU A 522 -25.37 13.24 -27.98
CA GLU A 522 -26.57 13.01 -27.15
C GLU A 522 -26.64 13.98 -25.99
N ARG A 523 -25.51 14.24 -25.32
CA ARG A 523 -25.41 15.05 -24.10
C ARG A 523 -25.09 16.53 -24.37
N VAL A 524 -24.27 16.82 -25.38
CA VAL A 524 -23.82 18.18 -25.71
C VAL A 524 -24.41 18.59 -27.04
N LYS A 525 -25.39 19.50 -27.01
CA LYS A 525 -26.13 19.95 -28.19
C LYS A 525 -25.48 21.16 -28.85
N GLY A 526 -25.53 21.22 -30.16
CA GLY A 526 -25.12 22.37 -30.99
C GLY A 526 -23.59 22.54 -31.13
N GLN A 527 -22.81 21.55 -30.75
CA GLN A 527 -21.32 21.60 -30.79
C GLN A 527 -20.75 20.48 -31.68
N ASN A 528 -21.45 20.10 -32.76
CA ASN A 528 -21.10 18.94 -33.57
C ASN A 528 -19.63 19.00 -34.05
N ARG A 529 -19.18 20.15 -34.57
CA ARG A 529 -17.80 20.30 -35.04
C ARG A 529 -16.77 20.13 -33.94
N ALA A 530 -17.00 20.74 -32.76
CA ALA A 530 -16.12 20.60 -31.62
C ALA A 530 -16.02 19.13 -31.18
N ILE A 531 -17.14 18.41 -31.20
CA ILE A 531 -17.23 17.00 -30.85
C ILE A 531 -16.47 16.14 -31.86
N THR A 532 -16.69 16.34 -33.17
CA THR A 532 -16.00 15.60 -34.23
C THR A 532 -14.48 15.80 -34.15
N THR A 533 -14.02 17.06 -34.07
CA THR A 533 -12.57 17.38 -33.95
C THR A 533 -11.95 16.71 -32.73
N LEU A 534 -12.64 16.76 -31.60
CA LEU A 534 -12.16 16.12 -30.34
C LEU A 534 -12.13 14.59 -30.46
N SER A 535 -13.19 14.00 -31.06
CA SER A 535 -13.30 12.55 -31.22
C SER A 535 -12.24 12.00 -32.16
N ASP A 536 -11.98 12.67 -33.30
CA ASP A 536 -10.95 12.27 -34.26
C ASP A 536 -9.54 12.28 -33.61
N ALA A 537 -9.21 13.34 -32.87
CA ALA A 537 -7.93 13.46 -32.19
C ALA A 537 -7.74 12.41 -31.07
N ILE A 538 -8.81 12.05 -30.37
CA ILE A 538 -8.78 10.99 -29.35
C ILE A 538 -8.59 9.61 -29.99
N ILE A 539 -9.30 9.34 -31.09
CA ILE A 539 -9.16 8.10 -31.86
C ILE A 539 -7.72 7.97 -32.40
N GLU A 540 -7.16 9.05 -32.96
CA GLU A 540 -5.78 9.07 -33.44
C GLU A 540 -4.79 8.76 -32.33
N SER A 541 -4.91 9.41 -31.19
CA SER A 541 -4.04 9.17 -30.03
C SER A 541 -4.12 7.73 -29.51
N ARG A 542 -5.33 7.17 -29.44
CA ARG A 542 -5.56 5.80 -28.97
C ARG A 542 -5.25 4.71 -30.00
N SER A 543 -5.03 5.07 -31.24
CA SER A 543 -4.62 4.13 -32.30
C SER A 543 -3.20 3.57 -32.10
N GLY A 544 -2.42 4.12 -31.16
CA GLY A 544 -1.03 3.72 -30.91
C GLY A 544 -0.01 4.41 -31.81
N LEU A 545 -0.42 5.41 -32.59
CA LEU A 545 0.48 6.20 -33.46
C LEU A 545 1.14 7.37 -32.71
N SER A 546 0.62 7.72 -31.52
CA SER A 546 1.13 8.83 -30.70
C SER A 546 2.24 8.37 -29.74
N ASP A 547 3.09 9.30 -29.29
CA ASP A 547 4.13 9.04 -28.30
C ASP A 547 3.52 8.61 -26.96
N PRO A 548 3.81 7.40 -26.46
CA PRO A 548 3.21 6.88 -25.22
C PRO A 548 3.64 7.64 -23.96
N LYS A 549 4.65 8.51 -24.05
CA LYS A 549 5.11 9.34 -22.93
C LYS A 549 4.31 10.62 -22.79
N LYS A 550 3.68 11.10 -23.84
CA LYS A 550 2.90 12.34 -23.84
C LYS A 550 1.47 12.09 -23.37
N PRO A 551 0.75 13.15 -22.92
CA PRO A 551 -0.69 13.06 -22.68
C PRO A 551 -1.45 12.54 -23.90
N ILE A 552 -2.62 11.91 -23.67
CA ILE A 552 -3.50 11.41 -24.73
C ILE A 552 -3.85 12.53 -25.71
N GLY A 553 -4.01 13.76 -25.22
CA GLY A 553 -4.20 14.94 -26.02
C GLY A 553 -4.25 16.19 -25.16
N SER A 554 -3.85 17.31 -25.76
CA SER A 554 -3.90 18.64 -25.15
C SER A 554 -4.77 19.54 -26.01
N PHE A 555 -5.98 19.85 -25.52
CA PHE A 555 -7.01 20.56 -26.27
C PHE A 555 -7.24 21.96 -25.72
N PHE A 556 -7.51 22.90 -26.61
CA PHE A 556 -7.85 24.26 -26.23
C PHE A 556 -9.27 24.60 -26.68
N PHE A 557 -10.21 24.70 -25.73
CA PHE A 557 -11.60 25.03 -25.98
C PHE A 557 -11.83 26.54 -25.99
N LEU A 558 -12.15 27.11 -27.15
CA LEU A 558 -12.38 28.53 -27.34
C LEU A 558 -13.86 28.82 -27.62
N GLY A 559 -14.40 29.86 -27.05
CA GLY A 559 -15.74 30.29 -27.35
C GLY A 559 -16.45 31.01 -26.21
N PRO A 560 -17.65 31.55 -26.48
CA PRO A 560 -18.42 32.29 -25.48
C PRO A 560 -18.76 31.50 -24.24
N THR A 561 -19.07 32.22 -23.15
CA THR A 561 -19.50 31.61 -21.92
C THR A 561 -20.84 30.90 -22.08
N GLY A 562 -21.03 29.73 -21.48
CA GLY A 562 -22.29 28.99 -21.52
C GLY A 562 -22.56 28.20 -22.81
N THR A 563 -21.51 27.97 -23.63
CA THR A 563 -21.59 27.16 -24.86
C THR A 563 -21.40 25.65 -24.63
N GLY A 564 -21.12 25.21 -23.42
CA GLY A 564 -21.03 23.79 -23.08
C GLY A 564 -19.61 23.25 -22.98
N LYS A 565 -18.55 24.09 -22.93
CA LYS A 565 -17.15 23.67 -22.78
C LYS A 565 -16.94 22.69 -21.59
N THR A 566 -17.38 23.09 -20.41
CA THR A 566 -17.26 22.26 -19.18
C THR A 566 -18.15 21.01 -19.23
N GLU A 567 -19.33 21.09 -19.89
CA GLU A 567 -20.22 19.94 -20.04
C GLU A 567 -19.62 18.89 -20.99
N LEU A 568 -18.97 19.32 -22.07
CA LEU A 568 -18.25 18.42 -22.98
C LEU A 568 -17.09 17.72 -22.24
N THR A 569 -16.36 18.45 -21.39
CA THR A 569 -15.29 17.88 -20.56
C THR A 569 -15.82 16.80 -19.61
N LYS A 570 -16.95 17.06 -18.93
CA LYS A 570 -17.61 16.08 -18.06
C LYS A 570 -18.08 14.84 -18.81
N SER A 571 -18.73 15.08 -19.96
CA SER A 571 -19.22 13.99 -20.82
C SER A 571 -18.07 13.11 -21.32
N LEU A 572 -16.93 13.73 -21.61
CA LEU A 572 -15.73 13.03 -22.03
C LEU A 572 -15.14 12.18 -20.90
N ALA A 573 -15.08 12.71 -19.67
CA ALA A 573 -14.62 11.97 -18.50
C ALA A 573 -15.52 10.75 -18.22
N GLU A 574 -16.83 10.93 -18.22
CA GLU A 574 -17.80 9.83 -18.06
C GLU A 574 -17.66 8.78 -19.15
N LEU A 575 -17.48 9.19 -20.41
CA LEU A 575 -17.41 8.26 -21.53
C LEU A 575 -16.12 7.45 -21.57
N LEU A 576 -14.97 8.06 -21.25
CA LEU A 576 -13.67 7.41 -21.35
C LEU A 576 -13.27 6.68 -20.07
N PHE A 577 -13.73 7.15 -18.91
CA PHE A 577 -13.31 6.63 -17.60
C PHE A 577 -14.49 6.14 -16.74
N ASP A 578 -15.69 6.01 -17.33
CA ASP A 578 -16.93 5.52 -16.69
C ASP A 578 -17.39 6.33 -15.45
N ASP A 579 -16.78 7.49 -15.18
CA ASP A 579 -17.10 8.33 -14.02
C ASP A 579 -16.88 9.83 -14.31
N GLU A 580 -17.91 10.65 -14.10
CA GLU A 580 -17.75 12.12 -14.13
C GLU A 580 -16.71 12.64 -13.12
N SER A 581 -16.53 11.91 -12.02
CA SER A 581 -15.54 12.26 -10.99
C SER A 581 -14.09 12.05 -11.43
N ALA A 582 -13.86 11.37 -12.57
CA ALA A 582 -12.55 11.28 -13.21
C ALA A 582 -12.10 12.61 -13.86
N MET A 583 -12.85 13.70 -13.67
CA MET A 583 -12.43 15.04 -14.05
C MET A 583 -11.72 15.74 -12.88
N ILE A 584 -10.50 16.23 -13.14
CA ILE A 584 -9.75 17.11 -12.26
C ILE A 584 -9.92 18.53 -12.79
N ARG A 585 -10.43 19.46 -11.98
CA ARG A 585 -10.67 20.84 -12.42
C ARG A 585 -9.87 21.83 -11.60
N PHE A 586 -9.16 22.72 -12.30
CA PHE A 586 -8.50 23.89 -11.75
C PHE A 586 -9.11 25.16 -12.35
N ASP A 587 -9.65 26.02 -11.51
CA ASP A 587 -10.10 27.36 -11.92
C ASP A 587 -8.91 28.32 -11.90
N MET A 588 -8.43 28.71 -13.07
CA MET A 588 -7.24 29.56 -13.19
C MET A 588 -7.43 30.95 -12.62
N SER A 589 -8.66 31.34 -12.31
CA SER A 589 -8.94 32.59 -11.60
C SER A 589 -8.42 32.59 -10.15
N GLU A 590 -8.19 31.42 -9.57
CA GLU A 590 -7.57 31.25 -8.24
C GLU A 590 -6.04 31.38 -8.29
N PHE A 591 -5.43 31.24 -9.45
CA PHE A 591 -3.99 31.22 -9.69
C PHE A 591 -3.48 32.46 -10.44
N LYS A 592 -4.03 33.63 -10.12
CA LYS A 592 -3.67 34.92 -10.73
C LYS A 592 -2.36 35.50 -10.21
N GLU A 593 -2.05 35.23 -8.96
CA GLU A 593 -0.87 35.73 -8.29
C GLU A 593 0.23 34.68 -8.27
N GLU A 594 1.51 35.09 -8.25
CA GLU A 594 2.65 34.20 -8.23
C GLU A 594 2.62 33.20 -7.06
N HIS A 595 2.19 33.65 -5.88
CA HIS A 595 2.08 32.80 -4.70
C HIS A 595 1.04 31.69 -4.88
N SER A 596 -0.11 32.02 -5.44
CA SER A 596 -1.15 31.05 -5.75
C SER A 596 -0.70 30.07 -6.83
N ALA A 597 0.01 30.56 -7.86
CA ALA A 597 0.58 29.73 -8.91
C ALA A 597 1.59 28.71 -8.35
N ALA A 598 2.36 29.10 -7.32
CA ALA A 598 3.29 28.21 -6.65
C ALA A 598 2.61 27.00 -5.97
N LEU A 599 1.37 27.13 -5.53
CA LEU A 599 0.61 26.01 -4.94
C LEU A 599 0.33 24.87 -5.96
N LEU A 600 0.26 25.21 -7.25
CA LEU A 600 0.02 24.22 -8.30
C LEU A 600 1.15 23.19 -8.40
N TYR A 601 2.40 23.64 -8.31
CA TYR A 601 3.61 22.82 -8.45
C TYR A 601 4.41 22.68 -7.16
N GLY A 602 3.93 23.22 -6.05
CA GLY A 602 4.55 23.16 -4.72
C GLY A 602 5.22 24.47 -4.31
N ALA A 603 4.99 24.88 -3.07
CA ALA A 603 5.61 26.07 -2.48
C ALA A 603 7.13 25.86 -2.30
N PRO A 604 7.94 26.94 -2.38
CA PRO A 604 9.36 26.88 -2.02
C PRO A 604 9.57 26.51 -0.55
N GLN A 605 10.72 25.94 -0.24
CA GLN A 605 11.10 25.57 1.12
C GLN A 605 11.05 26.79 2.06
N GLY A 606 10.34 26.66 3.18
CA GLY A 606 10.15 27.71 4.17
C GLY A 606 8.84 28.49 4.05
N TYR A 607 8.01 28.22 3.03
CA TYR A 607 6.66 28.80 2.89
C TYR A 607 5.59 27.84 3.35
N VAL A 608 4.44 28.39 3.77
CA VAL A 608 3.25 27.61 4.17
C VAL A 608 2.79 26.75 2.97
N GLY A 609 2.54 25.46 3.21
CA GLY A 609 2.13 24.50 2.17
C GLY A 609 3.30 23.75 1.49
N TYR A 610 4.56 23.96 1.90
CA TYR A 610 5.69 23.20 1.35
C TYR A 610 5.55 21.68 1.54
N GLU A 611 5.12 21.24 2.73
CA GLU A 611 4.99 19.82 3.08
C GLU A 611 3.83 19.12 2.33
N GLU A 612 2.84 19.88 1.89
CA GLU A 612 1.69 19.35 1.13
C GLU A 612 2.07 19.00 -0.32
N GLY A 613 3.13 19.60 -0.84
CA GLY A 613 3.57 19.44 -2.23
C GLY A 613 2.68 20.16 -3.24
N GLY A 614 2.85 19.87 -4.53
CA GLY A 614 2.06 20.49 -5.60
C GLY A 614 0.64 19.89 -5.71
N LEU A 615 -0.38 20.75 -5.73
CA LEU A 615 -1.78 20.33 -5.90
C LEU A 615 -1.99 19.52 -7.17
N LEU A 616 -1.36 19.93 -8.27
CA LEU A 616 -1.46 19.30 -9.58
C LEU A 616 -0.87 17.88 -9.54
N VAL A 617 0.33 17.73 -8.96
CA VAL A 617 1.00 16.43 -8.79
C VAL A 617 0.19 15.52 -7.85
N THR A 618 -0.31 16.05 -6.75
CA THR A 618 -1.09 15.27 -5.78
C THR A 618 -2.38 14.73 -6.41
N GLN A 619 -3.12 15.56 -7.15
CA GLN A 619 -4.38 15.15 -7.79
C GLN A 619 -4.17 14.15 -8.93
N ILE A 620 -3.15 14.34 -9.78
CA ILE A 620 -2.89 13.41 -10.87
C ILE A 620 -2.37 12.04 -10.37
N ARG A 621 -1.61 12.02 -9.28
CA ARG A 621 -1.21 10.77 -8.62
C ARG A 621 -2.40 10.00 -8.07
N GLN A 622 -3.41 10.69 -7.54
CA GLN A 622 -4.64 10.06 -7.06
C GLN A 622 -5.53 9.57 -8.22
N LYS A 623 -5.54 10.30 -9.35
CA LYS A 623 -6.38 10.02 -10.52
C LYS A 623 -5.55 10.09 -11.81
N PRO A 624 -4.65 9.13 -12.07
CA PRO A 624 -3.78 9.15 -13.25
C PRO A 624 -4.54 9.02 -14.58
N TYR A 625 -5.76 8.46 -14.53
CA TYR A 625 -6.67 8.34 -15.65
C TYR A 625 -7.81 9.34 -15.48
N SER A 626 -7.62 10.53 -16.03
CA SER A 626 -8.54 11.63 -15.80
C SER A 626 -8.53 12.63 -16.96
N VAL A 627 -9.57 13.44 -17.01
CA VAL A 627 -9.58 14.66 -17.83
C VAL A 627 -9.20 15.83 -16.92
N VAL A 628 -8.06 16.45 -17.19
CA VAL A 628 -7.58 17.60 -16.44
C VAL A 628 -8.04 18.88 -17.12
N LEU A 629 -8.92 19.62 -16.47
CA LEU A 629 -9.50 20.87 -16.98
C LEU A 629 -8.87 22.07 -16.30
N PHE A 630 -8.20 22.92 -17.07
CA PHE A 630 -7.76 24.25 -16.67
C PHE A 630 -8.73 25.29 -17.20
N ASP A 631 -9.62 25.77 -16.34
CA ASP A 631 -10.71 26.66 -16.73
C ASP A 631 -10.27 28.13 -16.65
N GLU A 632 -10.62 28.95 -17.67
CA GLU A 632 -10.27 30.38 -17.79
C GLU A 632 -8.77 30.68 -17.74
N ILE A 633 -8.00 29.93 -18.55
CA ILE A 633 -6.52 29.95 -18.55
C ILE A 633 -5.91 31.35 -18.74
N GLU A 634 -6.61 32.25 -19.43
CA GLU A 634 -6.20 33.64 -19.62
C GLU A 634 -6.03 34.43 -18.32
N LYS A 635 -6.56 33.90 -17.23
CA LYS A 635 -6.46 34.53 -15.89
C LYS A 635 -5.28 34.07 -15.09
N ALA A 636 -4.59 33.00 -15.51
CA ALA A 636 -3.46 32.42 -14.82
C ALA A 636 -2.24 33.35 -14.82
N HIS A 637 -1.45 33.30 -13.75
CA HIS A 637 -0.13 33.95 -13.71
C HIS A 637 0.81 33.32 -14.74
N SER A 638 1.71 34.13 -15.31
CA SER A 638 2.61 33.69 -16.38
C SER A 638 3.55 32.54 -16.02
N SER A 639 3.88 32.37 -14.73
CA SER A 639 4.72 31.27 -14.22
C SER A 639 4.11 29.90 -14.40
N VAL A 640 2.78 29.77 -14.51
CA VAL A 640 2.09 28.50 -14.66
C VAL A 640 2.31 27.89 -16.06
N TYR A 641 2.55 28.74 -17.07
CA TYR A 641 2.73 28.25 -18.45
C TYR A 641 3.97 27.36 -18.62
N ASP A 642 5.03 27.59 -17.86
CA ASP A 642 6.24 26.76 -17.92
C ASP A 642 5.94 25.32 -17.41
N VAL A 643 5.08 25.18 -16.42
CA VAL A 643 4.58 23.88 -15.92
C VAL A 643 3.74 23.18 -16.99
N PHE A 644 2.87 23.94 -17.69
CA PHE A 644 2.05 23.37 -18.77
C PHE A 644 2.90 22.89 -19.93
N LEU A 645 3.96 23.63 -20.30
CA LEU A 645 4.90 23.21 -21.33
C LEU A 645 5.55 21.88 -20.98
N GLN A 646 6.09 21.75 -19.77
CA GLN A 646 6.69 20.50 -19.29
C GLN A 646 5.68 19.35 -19.33
N MET A 647 4.46 19.56 -18.83
CA MET A 647 3.39 18.58 -18.82
C MET A 647 3.02 18.08 -20.23
N MET A 648 2.95 18.98 -21.22
CA MET A 648 2.60 18.63 -22.60
C MET A 648 3.75 17.97 -23.36
N ASP A 649 5.01 18.32 -23.06
CA ASP A 649 6.18 17.78 -23.76
C ASP A 649 6.65 16.45 -23.21
N GLU A 650 6.82 16.37 -21.89
CA GLU A 650 7.39 15.22 -21.21
C GLU A 650 6.30 14.28 -20.67
N GLY A 651 5.04 14.75 -20.62
CA GLY A 651 3.93 14.04 -19.97
C GLY A 651 4.10 13.87 -18.46
N LYS A 652 5.08 14.54 -17.87
CA LYS A 652 5.45 14.42 -16.46
C LYS A 652 5.86 15.76 -15.89
N ILE A 653 5.56 15.95 -14.61
CA ILE A 653 6.05 17.09 -13.84
C ILE A 653 6.54 16.63 -12.49
N HIS A 654 7.48 17.36 -11.91
CA HIS A 654 7.96 17.14 -10.54
C HIS A 654 7.55 18.31 -9.66
N ASP A 655 7.01 18.02 -8.49
CA ASP A 655 6.76 19.06 -7.49
C ASP A 655 8.07 19.45 -6.76
N LYS A 656 8.00 20.46 -5.91
CA LYS A 656 9.15 20.91 -5.12
C LYS A 656 9.64 19.89 -4.08
N LEU A 657 8.88 18.87 -3.79
CA LEU A 657 9.27 17.71 -2.98
C LEU A 657 9.93 16.60 -3.80
N GLY A 658 10.05 16.77 -5.14
CA GLY A 658 10.59 15.76 -6.05
C GLY A 658 9.61 14.64 -6.42
N ARG A 659 8.30 14.75 -6.04
CA ARG A 659 7.31 13.76 -6.41
C ARG A 659 6.92 13.93 -7.87
N GLU A 660 6.90 12.82 -8.63
CA GLU A 660 6.51 12.80 -10.04
C GLU A 660 4.98 12.73 -10.17
N GLY A 661 4.41 13.57 -11.03
CA GLY A 661 3.03 13.49 -11.54
C GLY A 661 3.06 13.09 -13.00
N ASP A 662 2.42 12.00 -13.37
CA ASP A 662 2.39 11.43 -14.71
C ASP A 662 1.05 11.70 -15.40
N PHE A 663 1.08 12.40 -16.51
CA PHE A 663 -0.07 12.80 -17.35
C PHE A 663 -0.21 11.96 -18.62
N SER A 664 0.64 10.96 -18.86
CA SER A 664 0.64 10.16 -20.09
C SER A 664 -0.70 9.45 -20.35
N ASN A 665 -1.49 9.20 -19.34
CA ASN A 665 -2.81 8.58 -19.43
C ASN A 665 -3.96 9.58 -19.24
N SER A 666 -3.70 10.88 -19.24
CA SER A 666 -4.70 11.92 -19.07
C SER A 666 -4.95 12.71 -20.35
N ILE A 667 -6.12 13.34 -20.40
CA ILE A 667 -6.47 14.33 -21.42
C ILE A 667 -6.42 15.70 -20.76
N ILE A 668 -5.72 16.63 -21.40
CA ILE A 668 -5.57 17.99 -20.90
C ILE A 668 -6.48 18.90 -21.68
N ILE A 669 -7.30 19.69 -21.00
CA ILE A 669 -8.23 20.64 -21.61
C ILE A 669 -8.00 22.00 -20.98
N PHE A 670 -7.69 22.98 -21.83
CA PHE A 670 -7.66 24.39 -21.47
C PHE A 670 -8.94 25.06 -21.99
N THR A 671 -9.57 25.92 -21.21
CA THR A 671 -10.71 26.72 -21.69
C THR A 671 -10.38 28.20 -21.64
N SER A 672 -10.89 28.95 -22.62
CA SER A 672 -10.79 30.40 -22.63
C SER A 672 -11.98 31.03 -23.36
N ASN A 673 -12.22 32.30 -23.03
CA ASN A 673 -13.18 33.14 -23.73
C ASN A 673 -12.50 34.10 -24.72
N ILE A 674 -11.17 34.03 -24.86
CA ILE A 674 -10.41 34.83 -25.83
C ILE A 674 -10.86 34.48 -27.26
N GLY A 675 -10.95 35.47 -28.14
CA GLY A 675 -11.37 35.25 -29.50
C GLY A 675 -12.85 34.94 -29.71
N SER A 676 -13.65 34.90 -28.62
CA SER A 676 -15.09 34.57 -28.71
C SER A 676 -15.86 35.50 -29.67
N GLN A 677 -15.52 36.78 -29.70
CA GLN A 677 -16.16 37.76 -30.53
C GLN A 677 -15.88 37.47 -32.02
N TRP A 678 -14.65 37.16 -32.36
CA TRP A 678 -14.24 36.77 -33.69
C TRP A 678 -14.92 35.46 -34.13
N ILE A 679 -15.03 34.46 -33.27
CA ILE A 679 -15.75 33.20 -33.56
C ILE A 679 -17.23 33.46 -33.87
N VAL A 680 -17.88 34.33 -33.10
CA VAL A 680 -19.27 34.71 -33.30
C VAL A 680 -19.45 35.40 -34.66
N GLU A 681 -18.59 36.36 -34.98
CA GLU A 681 -18.62 37.10 -36.28
C GLU A 681 -18.40 36.19 -37.49
N GLN A 682 -17.48 35.24 -37.41
CA GLN A 682 -17.23 34.26 -38.46
C GLN A 682 -18.47 33.39 -38.74
N ILE A 683 -19.05 32.83 -37.66
CA ILE A 683 -20.22 31.95 -37.76
C ILE A 683 -21.44 32.71 -38.26
N GLN A 684 -21.67 33.95 -37.80
CA GLN A 684 -22.74 34.80 -38.26
C GLN A 684 -22.60 35.19 -39.77
N SER A 685 -21.34 35.29 -40.23
CA SER A 685 -21.01 35.54 -41.63
C SER A 685 -21.07 34.27 -42.51
N GLY A 686 -21.49 33.12 -41.94
CA GLY A 686 -21.56 31.84 -42.64
C GLY A 686 -20.19 31.17 -42.88
N HIS A 687 -19.12 31.68 -42.27
CA HIS A 687 -17.80 31.12 -42.41
C HIS A 687 -17.50 30.19 -41.25
N THR A 688 -16.80 29.11 -41.54
CA THR A 688 -16.25 28.22 -40.48
C THR A 688 -14.99 28.84 -39.87
N PRO A 689 -14.90 28.97 -38.55
CA PRO A 689 -13.67 29.44 -37.92
C PRO A 689 -12.48 28.54 -38.30
N ASP A 690 -11.46 29.13 -38.92
CA ASP A 690 -10.22 28.44 -39.27
C ASP A 690 -9.29 28.35 -38.09
N SER A 691 -8.75 27.13 -37.81
CA SER A 691 -7.86 26.89 -36.67
C SER A 691 -6.56 27.72 -36.77
N GLY A 692 -6.04 27.95 -37.99
CA GLY A 692 -4.83 28.76 -38.19
C GLY A 692 -5.02 30.22 -37.76
N LYS A 693 -6.14 30.83 -38.16
CA LYS A 693 -6.49 32.19 -37.75
C LYS A 693 -6.82 32.31 -36.27
N LEU A 694 -7.38 31.27 -35.67
CA LEU A 694 -7.58 31.21 -34.20
C LEU A 694 -6.25 31.23 -33.46
N ILE A 695 -5.26 30.49 -33.95
CA ILE A 695 -3.90 30.49 -33.39
C ILE A 695 -3.26 31.88 -33.49
N GLU A 696 -3.46 32.60 -34.58
CA GLU A 696 -2.98 33.99 -34.72
C GLU A 696 -3.64 34.94 -33.72
N VAL A 697 -4.92 34.79 -33.44
CA VAL A 697 -5.62 35.57 -32.41
C VAL A 697 -5.12 35.21 -31.04
N MET A 698 -4.89 33.92 -30.78
CA MET A 698 -4.37 33.43 -29.49
C MET A 698 -2.92 33.84 -29.24
N ALA A 699 -2.11 34.00 -30.30
CA ALA A 699 -0.69 34.44 -30.22
C ALA A 699 -0.51 35.83 -29.60
N GLN A 700 -1.56 36.63 -29.53
CA GLN A 700 -1.54 37.93 -28.85
C GLN A 700 -1.60 37.78 -27.33
N TYR A 701 -2.05 36.63 -26.82
CA TYR A 701 -2.27 36.38 -25.38
C TYR A 701 -1.37 35.28 -24.84
N PHE A 702 -0.99 34.31 -25.65
CA PHE A 702 -0.24 33.14 -25.27
C PHE A 702 1.09 33.05 -26.03
N ARG A 703 2.12 32.48 -25.42
CA ARG A 703 3.41 32.29 -26.05
C ARG A 703 3.30 31.30 -27.23
N PRO A 704 4.00 31.52 -28.33
CA PRO A 704 4.00 30.62 -29.48
C PRO A 704 4.37 29.17 -29.13
N GLU A 705 5.28 28.97 -28.17
CA GLU A 705 5.74 27.67 -27.71
C GLU A 705 4.60 26.88 -27.08
N PHE A 706 3.72 27.54 -26.30
CA PHE A 706 2.54 26.92 -25.69
C PHE A 706 1.52 26.50 -26.75
N LEU A 707 1.26 27.38 -27.71
CA LEU A 707 0.30 27.10 -28.78
C LEU A 707 0.76 25.95 -29.70
N GLY A 708 2.08 25.84 -29.93
CA GLY A 708 2.68 24.79 -30.76
C GLY A 708 2.67 23.41 -30.10
N ARG A 709 2.30 23.30 -28.79
CA ARG A 709 2.20 22.03 -28.04
C ARG A 709 0.77 21.49 -27.93
N LEU A 710 -0.20 22.29 -28.35
CA LEU A 710 -1.61 21.86 -28.36
C LEU A 710 -1.82 20.81 -29.46
N THR A 711 -2.55 19.76 -29.13
CA THR A 711 -2.99 18.76 -30.09
C THR A 711 -3.98 19.41 -31.07
N GLU A 712 -4.95 20.16 -30.53
CA GLU A 712 -5.97 20.79 -31.37
C GLU A 712 -6.61 21.99 -30.64
N VAL A 713 -7.02 23.01 -31.45
CA VAL A 713 -7.80 24.15 -30.99
C VAL A 713 -9.25 23.95 -31.41
N VAL A 714 -10.15 23.87 -30.45
CA VAL A 714 -11.53 23.50 -30.63
C VAL A 714 -12.45 24.72 -30.45
N PRO A 715 -12.99 25.34 -31.54
CA PRO A 715 -13.91 26.46 -31.42
C PRO A 715 -15.34 25.98 -31.07
N PHE A 716 -15.94 26.63 -30.07
CA PHE A 716 -17.31 26.42 -29.65
C PHE A 716 -18.23 27.47 -30.32
N ALA A 717 -19.24 26.99 -30.97
CA ALA A 717 -20.23 27.85 -31.61
C ALA A 717 -21.13 28.54 -30.56
N PRO A 718 -21.59 29.78 -30.82
CA PRO A 718 -22.62 30.38 -30.00
C PRO A 718 -23.89 29.54 -30.06
N ILE A 719 -24.64 29.51 -28.96
CA ILE A 719 -25.92 28.79 -28.90
C ILE A 719 -26.98 29.64 -29.58
N ASP A 720 -27.77 29.05 -30.46
CA ASP A 720 -28.97 29.64 -31.05
C ASP A 720 -30.25 29.21 -30.32
N GLU A 721 -31.39 29.75 -30.68
CA GLU A 721 -32.68 29.45 -30.04
C GLU A 721 -33.07 27.98 -30.21
N ASN A 722 -32.72 27.32 -31.31
CA ASN A 722 -33.04 25.91 -31.55
C ASN A 722 -32.21 25.01 -30.66
N VAL A 723 -30.94 25.31 -30.53
CA VAL A 723 -30.03 24.60 -29.63
C VAL A 723 -30.44 24.84 -28.17
N ALA A 724 -30.83 26.06 -27.81
CA ALA A 724 -31.36 26.38 -26.48
C ALA A 724 -32.60 25.55 -26.13
N LYS A 725 -33.51 25.35 -27.11
CA LYS A 725 -34.67 24.45 -26.96
C LYS A 725 -34.27 23.01 -26.72
N GLN A 726 -33.26 22.50 -27.44
CA GLN A 726 -32.76 21.14 -27.25
C GLN A 726 -32.11 20.97 -25.87
N ILE A 727 -31.32 21.94 -25.42
CA ILE A 727 -30.70 21.93 -24.09
C ILE A 727 -31.76 21.99 -22.98
N PHE A 728 -32.81 22.82 -23.20
CA PHE A 728 -33.91 22.88 -22.25
C PHE A 728 -34.63 21.53 -22.12
N ASN A 729 -34.92 20.87 -23.25
CA ASN A 729 -35.54 19.54 -23.27
C ASN A 729 -34.67 18.51 -22.52
N LEU A 730 -33.35 18.54 -22.69
CA LEU A 730 -32.47 17.62 -22.01
C LEU A 730 -32.49 17.82 -20.46
N HIS A 731 -32.47 19.07 -20.01
CA HIS A 731 -32.59 19.37 -18.57
C HIS A 731 -34.00 19.07 -18.03
N PHE A 732 -35.03 19.30 -18.82
CA PHE A 732 -36.41 19.01 -18.46
C PHE A 732 -36.65 17.49 -18.39
N GLY A 733 -36.12 16.71 -19.33
CA GLY A 733 -36.18 15.25 -19.32
C GLY A 733 -35.56 14.63 -18.05
N ARG A 734 -34.43 15.16 -17.60
CA ARG A 734 -33.85 14.75 -16.30
C ARG A 734 -34.79 15.01 -15.12
N LEU A 735 -35.54 16.13 -15.13
CA LEU A 735 -36.53 16.42 -14.10
C LEU A 735 -37.74 15.47 -14.22
N GLN A 736 -38.21 15.17 -15.45
CA GLN A 736 -39.28 14.20 -15.68
C GLN A 736 -38.93 12.84 -15.14
N GLU A 737 -37.74 12.30 -15.46
CA GLU A 737 -37.25 11.04 -14.91
C GLU A 737 -37.16 11.03 -13.38
N GLN A 738 -36.71 12.14 -12.80
CA GLN A 738 -36.60 12.26 -11.33
C GLN A 738 -37.98 12.20 -10.68
N LEU A 739 -38.98 12.92 -11.24
CA LEU A 739 -40.35 12.93 -10.74
C LEU A 739 -41.03 11.58 -10.92
N MET A 740 -40.81 10.94 -12.06
CA MET A 740 -41.37 9.60 -12.34
C MET A 740 -40.79 8.56 -11.38
N LYS A 741 -39.46 8.54 -11.16
CA LYS A 741 -38.79 7.59 -10.28
C LYS A 741 -39.12 7.79 -8.78
N GLN A 742 -39.18 9.06 -8.32
CA GLN A 742 -39.35 9.35 -6.88
C GLN A 742 -40.79 9.46 -6.42
N LYS A 743 -41.69 9.89 -7.31
CA LYS A 743 -43.06 10.22 -6.96
C LYS A 743 -44.11 9.57 -7.86
N ASN A 744 -43.68 8.87 -8.91
CA ASN A 744 -44.56 8.31 -9.96
C ASN A 744 -45.49 9.39 -10.57
N ILE A 745 -44.94 10.57 -10.85
CA ILE A 745 -45.63 11.70 -11.43
C ILE A 745 -45.09 11.92 -12.84
N GLN A 746 -45.97 11.94 -13.84
CA GLN A 746 -45.64 12.25 -15.23
C GLN A 746 -45.84 13.76 -15.45
N LEU A 747 -44.80 14.44 -15.95
CA LEU A 747 -44.81 15.87 -16.21
C LEU A 747 -44.54 16.14 -17.70
N ASN A 748 -45.41 16.86 -18.38
CA ASN A 748 -45.24 17.19 -19.79
C ASN A 748 -45.33 18.70 -20.03
N LEU A 749 -44.74 19.17 -21.15
CA LEU A 749 -44.78 20.57 -21.56
C LEU A 749 -45.43 20.67 -22.96
N SER A 750 -46.29 21.65 -23.17
CA SER A 750 -46.72 21.99 -24.52
C SER A 750 -45.57 22.66 -25.30
N ASP A 751 -45.59 22.58 -26.62
CA ASP A 751 -44.56 23.21 -27.48
C ASP A 751 -44.42 24.71 -27.25
N GLU A 752 -45.54 25.38 -26.96
CA GLU A 752 -45.59 26.83 -26.68
C GLU A 752 -44.93 27.15 -25.35
N ALA A 753 -45.22 26.35 -24.31
CA ALA A 753 -44.58 26.48 -23.00
C ALA A 753 -43.07 26.24 -23.07
N LEU A 754 -42.66 25.21 -23.80
CA LEU A 754 -41.28 24.87 -24.07
C LEU A 754 -40.54 26.02 -24.75
N GLN A 755 -41.11 26.54 -25.87
CA GLN A 755 -40.52 27.65 -26.60
C GLN A 755 -40.34 28.89 -25.70
N HIS A 756 -41.41 29.25 -24.95
CA HIS A 756 -41.37 30.38 -24.06
C HIS A 756 -40.28 30.25 -22.96
N LEU A 757 -40.20 29.09 -22.31
CA LEU A 757 -39.27 28.86 -21.24
C LEU A 757 -37.83 28.71 -21.75
N ALA A 758 -37.63 28.11 -22.92
CA ALA A 758 -36.31 28.01 -23.55
C ALA A 758 -35.78 29.41 -23.93
N ASN A 759 -36.61 30.25 -24.55
CA ASN A 759 -36.22 31.62 -24.90
C ASN A 759 -35.94 32.48 -23.65
N LYS A 760 -36.68 32.26 -22.56
CA LYS A 760 -36.41 32.92 -21.26
C LYS A 760 -35.11 32.45 -20.60
N GLY A 761 -34.71 31.21 -20.87
CA GLY A 761 -33.46 30.62 -20.40
C GLY A 761 -32.26 30.88 -21.31
N TYR A 762 -32.45 31.49 -22.43
CA TYR A 762 -31.41 31.82 -23.40
C TYR A 762 -31.04 33.31 -23.35
N SER A 763 -29.77 33.60 -23.46
CA SER A 763 -29.24 34.96 -23.56
C SER A 763 -28.00 34.97 -24.48
N PRO A 764 -27.95 35.91 -25.48
CA PRO A 764 -26.76 36.03 -26.33
C PRO A 764 -25.45 36.23 -25.53
N LYS A 765 -25.52 36.83 -24.33
CA LYS A 765 -24.38 37.10 -23.47
C LYS A 765 -23.96 35.90 -22.62
N TYR A 766 -24.92 35.13 -22.13
CA TYR A 766 -24.69 34.05 -21.15
C TYR A 766 -24.99 32.66 -21.75
N GLY A 767 -25.33 32.55 -23.02
CA GLY A 767 -25.68 31.28 -23.68
C GLY A 767 -26.86 30.58 -23.01
N ALA A 768 -26.73 29.27 -22.84
CA ALA A 768 -27.74 28.42 -22.18
C ALA A 768 -27.59 28.32 -20.63
N ARG A 769 -26.61 29.00 -20.03
CA ARG A 769 -26.35 28.92 -18.56
C ARG A 769 -27.56 29.20 -17.69
N PRO A 770 -28.48 30.16 -18.05
CA PRO A 770 -29.67 30.46 -17.23
C PRO A 770 -30.76 29.39 -17.30
N ILE A 771 -30.75 28.45 -18.29
CA ILE A 771 -31.83 27.44 -18.52
C ILE A 771 -32.13 26.65 -17.22
N ALA A 772 -31.12 26.16 -16.55
CA ALA A 772 -31.30 25.42 -15.30
C ALA A 772 -31.98 26.27 -14.22
N GLY A 773 -31.69 27.58 -14.16
CA GLY A 773 -32.33 28.55 -13.28
C GLY A 773 -33.81 28.76 -13.61
N VAL A 774 -34.13 28.81 -14.87
CA VAL A 774 -35.53 28.93 -15.38
C VAL A 774 -36.31 27.68 -15.01
N ILE A 775 -35.81 26.49 -15.30
CA ILE A 775 -36.44 25.22 -14.91
C ILE A 775 -36.67 25.17 -13.37
N ARG A 776 -35.69 25.56 -12.60
CA ARG A 776 -35.81 25.60 -11.14
C ARG A 776 -36.93 26.59 -10.70
N THR A 777 -36.94 27.77 -11.26
CA THR A 777 -37.81 28.86 -10.80
C THR A 777 -39.25 28.66 -11.24
N TYR A 778 -39.46 28.31 -12.53
CA TYR A 778 -40.80 28.24 -13.11
C TYR A 778 -41.42 26.84 -13.03
N ILE A 779 -40.62 25.78 -13.03
CA ILE A 779 -41.16 24.42 -13.00
C ILE A 779 -40.94 23.76 -11.63
N LYS A 780 -39.69 23.58 -11.20
CA LYS A 780 -39.39 22.78 -10.01
C LYS A 780 -40.03 23.35 -8.74
N LYS A 781 -40.01 24.68 -8.54
CA LYS A 781 -40.64 25.33 -7.39
C LYS A 781 -42.16 25.18 -7.41
N SER A 782 -42.80 25.30 -8.58
CA SER A 782 -44.24 25.16 -8.74
C SER A 782 -44.70 23.71 -8.47
N VAL A 783 -44.04 22.75 -9.11
CA VAL A 783 -44.33 21.31 -8.89
C VAL A 783 -44.12 20.95 -7.41
N SER A 784 -43.05 21.42 -6.77
CA SER A 784 -42.82 21.14 -5.36
C SER A 784 -43.94 21.69 -4.47
N ARG A 785 -44.47 22.88 -4.75
CA ARG A 785 -45.62 23.45 -4.01
C ARG A 785 -46.90 22.64 -4.21
N LEU A 786 -47.16 22.21 -5.43
CA LEU A 786 -48.35 21.41 -5.76
C LEU A 786 -48.30 20.02 -5.12
N ILE A 787 -47.10 19.41 -5.01
CA ILE A 787 -46.89 18.14 -4.30
C ILE A 787 -47.12 18.33 -2.80
N VAL A 788 -46.52 19.39 -2.18
CA VAL A 788 -46.64 19.64 -0.74
C VAL A 788 -48.05 20.01 -0.33
N SER A 789 -48.80 20.70 -1.22
CA SER A 789 -50.22 21.04 -1.00
C SER A 789 -51.21 19.90 -1.34
N GLU A 790 -50.69 18.67 -1.65
CA GLU A 790 -51.47 17.50 -2.03
C GLU A 790 -52.39 17.70 -3.23
N GLN A 791 -52.16 18.74 -4.03
CA GLN A 791 -52.89 19.00 -5.29
C GLN A 791 -52.43 18.06 -6.42
N ILE A 792 -51.24 17.50 -6.30
CA ILE A 792 -50.68 16.48 -7.19
C ILE A 792 -50.35 15.24 -6.37
N LYS A 793 -50.80 14.09 -6.79
CA LYS A 793 -50.60 12.78 -6.16
C LYS A 793 -49.77 11.84 -7.01
N SER A 794 -49.32 10.75 -6.39
CA SER A 794 -48.65 9.68 -7.15
C SER A 794 -49.57 9.07 -8.17
N GLY A 795 -49.13 8.96 -9.42
CA GLY A 795 -49.89 8.47 -10.55
C GLY A 795 -50.48 9.57 -11.45
N ASP A 796 -50.38 10.84 -11.04
CA ASP A 796 -50.92 11.96 -11.82
C ASP A 796 -50.06 12.28 -13.05
N ASN A 797 -50.76 12.63 -14.16
CA ASN A 797 -50.15 13.16 -15.39
C ASN A 797 -50.49 14.68 -15.48
N ILE A 798 -49.43 15.51 -15.58
CA ILE A 798 -49.51 16.94 -15.56
C ILE A 798 -48.95 17.49 -16.87
N VAL A 799 -49.72 18.39 -17.48
CA VAL A 799 -49.31 19.13 -18.67
C VAL A 799 -49.21 20.61 -18.34
N ILE A 800 -48.06 21.20 -18.62
CA ILE A 800 -47.83 22.64 -18.47
C ILE A 800 -48.07 23.28 -19.83
N ASN A 801 -49.09 24.11 -19.90
CA ASN A 801 -49.46 24.92 -21.08
C ASN A 801 -49.02 26.37 -20.89
N TYR A 802 -48.87 27.10 -22.01
CA TYR A 802 -48.66 28.56 -22.02
C TYR A 802 -49.77 29.22 -22.73
N ARG A 803 -50.61 30.01 -21.98
CA ARG A 803 -51.71 30.76 -22.57
C ARG A 803 -51.82 32.14 -21.90
N ASN A 804 -52.13 33.18 -22.67
CA ASN A 804 -52.31 34.54 -22.22
C ASN A 804 -51.15 35.13 -21.38
N GLY A 805 -49.92 34.70 -21.64
CA GLY A 805 -48.75 35.21 -20.93
C GLY A 805 -48.38 34.45 -19.63
N GLU A 806 -49.19 33.45 -19.27
CA GLU A 806 -49.00 32.67 -18.03
C GLU A 806 -48.86 31.17 -18.30
N LEU A 807 -48.13 30.48 -17.38
CA LEU A 807 -48.04 29.03 -17.38
C LEU A 807 -49.23 28.42 -16.63
N ILE A 808 -50.01 27.60 -17.29
CA ILE A 808 -51.20 26.94 -16.76
C ILE A 808 -50.89 25.47 -16.57
N TRP A 809 -51.26 24.95 -15.41
CA TRP A 809 -51.05 23.56 -14.99
C TRP A 809 -52.34 22.80 -15.12
N GLU A 810 -52.40 21.82 -15.98
CA GLU A 810 -53.59 20.99 -16.25
C GLU A 810 -53.26 19.55 -15.82
N GLN A 811 -54.13 18.93 -15.04
CA GLN A 811 -54.06 17.50 -14.70
C GLN A 811 -54.87 16.74 -15.77
N CYS A 812 -54.21 15.80 -16.45
CA CYS A 812 -54.80 14.97 -17.50
C CYS A 812 -55.16 13.57 -17.01
#